data_2bed38bb96c327ae72ad6dbbf81b81b9
#
_entry.id   2bed38bb96c327ae72ad6dbbf81b81b9
#
_cell.length_a   1.000
_cell.length_b   1.000
_cell.length_c   1.000
_cell.angle_alpha   90.00
_cell.angle_beta   90.00
_cell.angle_gamma   90.00
#
_symmetry.space_group_name_H-M   'P 1'
#
loop_
_entity.id
_entity.type
_entity.pdbx_description
1 polymer ?
#
loop_
_entity_poly.entity_id
_entity_poly.type
_entity_poly.pdbx_seq_one_letter_code
_entity_poly.pdbx_strand_id
1 'polypeptide(L)'
;MEKKYWTSAMLAAAICTSLSFARPGAHLPKPPEAAIARMSDTLFSDIRSDDYRWLRQREDPEVIRYLNSENQYAETVMAPTRALQETLYQEMRGRIKETDLTVPEKMGSYFYYYRTEQGRQYSLFCRKKDRRAAGEEIVFDENAAAHGHQYFDIGSYRISPDHKMLAYTLDTTGSEYYSLHIKHIAKGRVLADSIARVDNSLEWGNDAKTLFYLTLDESHRPYRLYRHVMGTSQAGDDLLYQEDDPKYSLELFKTRSRKYIVLHISSKSTAEERYIEADKPRSGLKILSPRRPGIEYYLEHQGGYFYVLTNQNAVNFKLLRSSTQDGGVWQEVIAPSDSVLLEGVDAFKDFMAVYERRNGLKNIRIIDSKNGTEHYVEFPEPDYSFWPSRNWEYDSYKLRFSYTSFVTPRTVYDYDVRKRAKETLKRQEVLGGYNQDDYRCERIFARAGDGVLIPVSLVYKKGLATDGKSPLVLEGYGAYGASSNSYFSSARLSLLDRGFIYAIAHVRGGGEMGRRWYDQGKLLNKKNSFTDFIACAEYLISQKYSSPDKLVITGGSAGGLLMGAVANMRPDLFKGVVANVPFVDVINTMLDPSIPLTTAEYEEWGNPGDPAYYFYMKSYSPYDNVKRQNYPNMLITAGLNDPRVGFWEPAKWTAKLRALKTDNNLLLLKTNMAAGHGGLTGRFDYLKEEAFEYAFILGLFGIRK
;
A
#
# COMPACT_ATOMS: atom_id res chain seq x y z
N MET A 1 -36.30 -38.70 -62.65
CA MET A 1 -35.40 -37.59 -62.87
C MET A 1 -35.34 -36.73 -61.62
N GLU A 2 -34.45 -37.04 -60.68
CA GLU A 2 -34.29 -36.27 -59.46
C GLU A 2 -32.87 -35.74 -59.39
N LYS A 3 -32.76 -34.42 -59.29
CA LYS A 3 -31.47 -33.74 -59.12
C LYS A 3 -31.18 -33.59 -57.60
N LYS A 4 -30.14 -34.25 -57.14
CA LYS A 4 -29.54 -34.01 -55.83
C LYS A 4 -28.75 -32.71 -55.83
N TYR A 5 -29.10 -31.78 -54.90
CA TYR A 5 -28.29 -30.62 -54.56
C TYR A 5 -27.45 -30.92 -53.30
N TRP A 6 -26.15 -30.86 -53.45
CA TRP A 6 -25.17 -30.86 -52.38
C TRP A 6 -25.00 -29.42 -51.91
N THR A 7 -25.38 -29.12 -50.66
CA THR A 7 -25.04 -27.86 -50.02
C THR A 7 -23.75 -28.06 -49.20
N SER A 8 -22.68 -27.45 -49.70
CA SER A 8 -21.40 -27.34 -48.97
C SER A 8 -21.54 -26.34 -47.84
N ALA A 9 -21.55 -26.77 -46.61
CA ALA A 9 -21.43 -25.89 -45.44
C ALA A 9 -19.96 -25.40 -45.34
N MET A 10 -19.71 -24.13 -45.67
CA MET A 10 -18.48 -23.48 -45.35
C MET A 10 -18.44 -23.20 -43.85
N LEU A 11 -17.57 -23.86 -43.15
CA LEU A 11 -17.18 -23.56 -41.77
C LEU A 11 -16.36 -22.25 -41.80
N ALA A 12 -17.00 -21.13 -41.55
CA ALA A 12 -16.31 -19.86 -41.32
C ALA A 12 -15.62 -19.93 -39.94
N ALA A 13 -14.31 -20.24 -39.91
CA ALA A 13 -13.49 -20.05 -38.75
C ALA A 13 -13.41 -18.56 -38.44
N ALA A 14 -14.05 -18.14 -37.36
CA ALA A 14 -13.89 -16.78 -36.83
C ALA A 14 -12.46 -16.59 -36.35
N ILE A 15 -11.64 -15.99 -37.21
CA ILE A 15 -10.32 -15.49 -36.79
C ILE A 15 -10.59 -14.30 -35.89
N CYS A 16 -10.57 -14.51 -34.57
CA CYS A 16 -10.55 -13.43 -33.59
C CYS A 16 -9.27 -12.61 -33.79
N THR A 17 -9.38 -11.48 -34.45
CA THR A 17 -8.27 -10.55 -34.68
C THR A 17 -7.95 -9.84 -33.36
N SER A 18 -6.93 -10.33 -32.65
CA SER A 18 -6.26 -9.65 -31.52
C SER A 18 -5.30 -8.55 -32.03
N LEU A 19 -5.80 -7.56 -32.77
CA LEU A 19 -4.96 -6.58 -33.50
C LEU A 19 -5.22 -5.12 -33.09
N SER A 20 -5.44 -4.84 -31.78
CA SER A 20 -5.61 -3.45 -31.35
C SER A 20 -4.29 -2.69 -31.17
N PHE A 21 -3.16 -3.35 -30.96
CA PHE A 21 -1.85 -2.71 -30.78
C PHE A 21 -1.02 -2.57 -32.05
N ALA A 22 -1.27 -3.35 -33.08
CA ALA A 22 -0.55 -3.23 -34.36
C ALA A 22 -1.38 -2.46 -35.40
N ARG A 23 -0.70 -1.66 -36.24
CA ARG A 23 -1.32 -1.21 -37.51
C ARG A 23 -1.60 -2.44 -38.37
N PRO A 24 -2.68 -2.46 -39.15
CA PRO A 24 -2.92 -3.56 -40.10
C PRO A 24 -1.70 -3.76 -41.00
N GLY A 25 -1.07 -4.96 -40.90
CA GLY A 25 0.13 -5.30 -41.67
C GLY A 25 1.48 -5.07 -40.97
N ALA A 26 1.55 -4.54 -39.74
CA ALA A 26 2.78 -4.44 -38.99
C ALA A 26 2.99 -5.71 -38.13
N HIS A 27 4.11 -6.42 -38.33
CA HIS A 27 4.53 -7.47 -37.45
C HIS A 27 5.02 -6.87 -36.13
N LEU A 28 4.53 -7.38 -34.99
CA LEU A 28 5.11 -7.04 -33.70
C LEU A 28 6.59 -7.47 -33.67
N PRO A 29 7.47 -6.70 -33.01
CA PRO A 29 8.86 -7.11 -32.87
C PRO A 29 8.96 -8.44 -32.11
N LYS A 30 10.02 -9.22 -32.37
CA LYS A 30 10.28 -10.42 -31.60
C LYS A 30 10.56 -10.02 -30.14
N PRO A 31 9.87 -10.64 -29.16
CA PRO A 31 10.15 -10.35 -27.76
C PRO A 31 11.55 -10.79 -27.36
N PRO A 32 12.18 -10.15 -26.37
CA PRO A 32 13.47 -10.59 -25.81
C PRO A 32 13.38 -12.01 -25.26
N GLU A 33 14.42 -12.80 -25.45
CA GLU A 33 14.55 -14.13 -24.87
C GLU A 33 15.65 -14.11 -23.81
N ALA A 34 15.32 -14.49 -22.56
CA ALA A 34 16.31 -14.66 -21.52
C ALA A 34 17.11 -15.95 -21.75
N ALA A 35 18.40 -15.88 -21.53
CA ALA A 35 19.27 -17.10 -21.61
C ALA A 35 18.83 -18.10 -20.54
N ILE A 36 18.84 -19.37 -20.93
CA ILE A 36 18.60 -20.51 -20.03
C ILE A 36 19.93 -20.91 -19.39
N ALA A 37 20.05 -20.68 -18.07
CA ALA A 37 21.18 -21.10 -17.25
C ALA A 37 20.65 -21.96 -16.10
N ARG A 38 20.30 -23.22 -16.42
CA ARG A 38 19.63 -24.11 -15.47
C ARG A 38 20.45 -24.37 -14.23
N MET A 39 19.88 -24.05 -13.10
CA MET A 39 20.34 -24.46 -11.78
C MET A 39 19.30 -25.39 -11.16
N SER A 40 19.76 -26.47 -10.54
CA SER A 40 18.87 -27.41 -9.85
C SER A 40 19.38 -27.66 -8.44
N ASP A 41 18.46 -27.76 -7.52
CA ASP A 41 18.69 -28.20 -6.14
C ASP A 41 17.63 -29.22 -5.72
N THR A 42 17.85 -29.88 -4.58
CA THR A 42 16.91 -30.86 -4.05
C THR A 42 16.57 -30.49 -2.62
N LEU A 43 15.27 -30.31 -2.35
CA LEU A 43 14.74 -30.03 -1.01
C LEU A 43 13.59 -31.02 -0.73
N PHE A 44 13.63 -31.73 0.41
CA PHE A 44 12.62 -32.73 0.79
C PHE A 44 12.34 -33.78 -0.30
N SER A 45 13.39 -34.26 -0.98
CA SER A 45 13.31 -35.19 -2.14
C SER A 45 12.61 -34.60 -3.39
N ASP A 46 12.30 -33.32 -3.40
CA ASP A 46 11.76 -32.61 -4.54
C ASP A 46 12.90 -31.91 -5.31
N ILE A 47 13.05 -32.24 -6.60
CA ILE A 47 14.05 -31.60 -7.46
C ILE A 47 13.45 -30.32 -8.03
N ARG A 48 14.07 -29.18 -7.69
CA ARG A 48 13.72 -27.87 -8.23
C ARG A 48 14.68 -27.47 -9.32
N SER A 49 14.17 -26.88 -10.37
CA SER A 49 15.00 -26.30 -11.44
C SER A 49 14.60 -24.85 -11.68
N ASP A 50 15.59 -23.99 -11.72
CA ASP A 50 15.43 -22.56 -12.00
C ASP A 50 16.35 -22.18 -13.17
N ASP A 51 15.75 -21.98 -14.34
CA ASP A 51 16.45 -21.67 -15.58
C ASP A 51 16.90 -20.18 -15.62
N TYR A 52 16.35 -19.32 -14.76
CA TYR A 52 16.53 -17.88 -14.80
C TYR A 52 17.08 -17.27 -13.50
N ARG A 53 17.68 -18.08 -12.63
CA ARG A 53 18.24 -17.61 -11.35
C ARG A 53 19.30 -16.51 -11.51
N TRP A 54 20.03 -16.52 -12.63
CA TRP A 54 21.05 -15.54 -12.97
C TRP A 54 20.51 -14.09 -13.00
N LEU A 55 19.20 -13.88 -13.29
CA LEU A 55 18.55 -12.57 -13.28
C LEU A 55 18.56 -11.88 -11.91
N ARG A 56 18.92 -12.58 -10.83
CA ARG A 56 19.11 -11.96 -9.49
C ARG A 56 20.37 -11.11 -9.38
N GLN A 57 21.32 -11.27 -10.28
CA GLN A 57 22.63 -10.62 -10.21
C GLN A 57 22.54 -9.18 -10.74
N ARG A 58 22.10 -8.25 -9.90
CA ARG A 58 21.84 -6.85 -10.26
C ARG A 58 23.03 -6.18 -10.97
N GLU A 59 24.27 -6.46 -10.51
CA GLU A 59 25.48 -5.84 -11.04
C GLU A 59 25.97 -6.50 -12.36
N ASP A 60 25.35 -7.60 -12.80
CA ASP A 60 25.70 -8.25 -14.05
C ASP A 60 25.22 -7.40 -15.24
N PRO A 61 26.11 -6.98 -16.14
CA PRO A 61 25.73 -6.21 -17.34
C PRO A 61 24.73 -6.95 -18.24
N GLU A 62 24.68 -8.28 -18.19
CA GLU A 62 23.70 -9.07 -18.96
C GLU A 62 22.29 -8.92 -18.41
N VAL A 63 22.14 -8.86 -17.09
CA VAL A 63 20.86 -8.58 -16.43
C VAL A 63 20.35 -7.19 -16.84
N ILE A 64 21.19 -6.18 -16.71
CA ILE A 64 20.82 -4.80 -17.09
C ILE A 64 20.46 -4.72 -18.58
N ARG A 65 21.19 -5.43 -19.43
CA ARG A 65 20.91 -5.50 -20.87
C ARG A 65 19.56 -6.17 -21.16
N TYR A 66 19.26 -7.27 -20.48
CA TYR A 66 17.98 -7.96 -20.62
C TYR A 66 16.81 -7.05 -20.19
N LEU A 67 16.89 -6.41 -19.01
CA LEU A 67 15.85 -5.49 -18.53
C LEU A 67 15.64 -4.32 -19.49
N ASN A 68 16.70 -3.73 -20.02
CA ASN A 68 16.60 -2.65 -21.00
C ASN A 68 15.99 -3.13 -22.34
N SER A 69 16.28 -4.36 -22.78
CA SER A 69 15.62 -4.91 -23.98
C SER A 69 14.15 -5.20 -23.78
N GLU A 70 13.73 -5.64 -22.57
CA GLU A 70 12.31 -5.78 -22.22
C GLU A 70 11.60 -4.40 -22.20
N ASN A 71 12.24 -3.39 -21.62
CA ASN A 71 11.73 -2.03 -21.65
C ASN A 71 11.54 -1.51 -23.07
N GLN A 72 12.55 -1.72 -23.94
CA GLN A 72 12.48 -1.31 -25.34
C GLN A 72 11.38 -2.06 -26.11
N TYR A 73 11.23 -3.36 -25.84
CA TYR A 73 10.16 -4.17 -26.40
C TYR A 73 8.80 -3.63 -25.98
N ALA A 74 8.58 -3.42 -24.67
CA ALA A 74 7.33 -2.88 -24.16
C ALA A 74 7.00 -1.50 -24.75
N GLU A 75 7.98 -0.61 -24.86
CA GLU A 75 7.79 0.71 -25.49
C GLU A 75 7.49 0.63 -26.99
N THR A 76 8.08 -0.32 -27.68
CA THR A 76 7.84 -0.53 -29.13
C THR A 76 6.43 -1.05 -29.36
N VAL A 77 5.99 -2.04 -28.56
CA VAL A 77 4.63 -2.60 -28.63
C VAL A 77 3.60 -1.54 -28.27
N MET A 78 3.88 -0.72 -27.27
CA MET A 78 3.01 0.34 -26.80
C MET A 78 3.10 1.65 -27.62
N ALA A 79 4.04 1.74 -28.58
CA ALA A 79 4.21 2.95 -29.40
C ALA A 79 2.94 3.44 -30.11
N PRO A 80 2.04 2.57 -30.64
CA PRO A 80 0.76 3.02 -31.21
C PRO A 80 -0.16 3.72 -30.21
N THR A 81 0.03 3.54 -28.91
CA THR A 81 -0.77 4.16 -27.85
C THR A 81 -0.18 5.46 -27.31
N ARG A 82 0.96 5.94 -27.81
CA ARG A 82 1.64 7.15 -27.27
C ARG A 82 0.73 8.38 -27.23
N ALA A 83 -0.08 8.59 -28.28
CA ALA A 83 -1.03 9.70 -28.30
C ALA A 83 -2.10 9.54 -27.20
N LEU A 84 -2.57 8.32 -26.96
CA LEU A 84 -3.50 8.02 -25.87
C LEU A 84 -2.82 8.20 -24.50
N GLN A 85 -1.58 7.74 -24.33
CA GLN A 85 -0.82 7.94 -23.09
C GLN A 85 -0.69 9.43 -22.76
N GLU A 86 -0.34 10.25 -23.74
CA GLU A 86 -0.27 11.70 -23.54
C GLU A 86 -1.64 12.30 -23.23
N THR A 87 -2.69 11.89 -23.93
CA THR A 87 -4.07 12.33 -23.63
C THR A 87 -4.47 11.99 -22.19
N LEU A 88 -4.23 10.75 -21.76
CA LEU A 88 -4.52 10.28 -20.41
C LEU A 88 -3.71 11.06 -19.35
N TYR A 89 -2.42 11.28 -19.61
CA TYR A 89 -1.59 12.08 -18.72
C TYR A 89 -2.14 13.51 -18.57
N GLN A 90 -2.50 14.16 -19.66
CA GLN A 90 -3.08 15.52 -19.64
C GLN A 90 -4.46 15.54 -18.96
N GLU A 91 -5.31 14.53 -19.17
CA GLU A 91 -6.59 14.40 -18.47
C GLU A 91 -6.39 14.27 -16.95
N MET A 92 -5.51 13.37 -16.52
CA MET A 92 -5.24 13.12 -15.12
C MET A 92 -4.63 14.35 -14.45
N ARG A 93 -3.63 14.96 -15.07
CA ARG A 93 -2.98 16.18 -14.58
C ARG A 93 -3.94 17.36 -14.58
N GLY A 94 -4.76 17.51 -15.63
CA GLY A 94 -5.75 18.59 -15.78
C GLY A 94 -6.83 18.57 -14.70
N ARG A 95 -7.07 17.42 -14.05
CA ARG A 95 -8.01 17.31 -12.91
C ARG A 95 -7.39 17.73 -11.58
N ILE A 96 -6.08 17.94 -11.52
CA ILE A 96 -5.36 18.31 -10.31
C ILE A 96 -5.28 19.83 -10.19
N LYS A 97 -5.72 20.38 -9.06
CA LYS A 97 -5.45 21.77 -8.70
C LYS A 97 -3.98 21.90 -8.30
N GLU A 98 -3.16 22.38 -9.23
CA GLU A 98 -1.71 22.40 -9.05
C GLU A 98 -1.26 23.33 -7.91
N THR A 99 -1.84 24.55 -7.83
CA THR A 99 -1.58 25.47 -6.72
C THR A 99 -2.64 25.28 -5.65
N ASP A 100 -2.24 24.66 -4.54
CA ASP A 100 -3.15 24.33 -3.46
C ASP A 100 -2.41 24.29 -2.11
N LEU A 101 -3.16 24.18 -1.01
CA LEU A 101 -2.62 23.98 0.34
C LEU A 101 -3.45 22.95 1.11
N THR A 102 -2.81 22.20 2.00
CA THR A 102 -3.53 21.33 2.94
C THR A 102 -4.21 22.16 4.03
N VAL A 103 -5.18 21.56 4.70
CA VAL A 103 -5.77 22.21 5.90
C VAL A 103 -4.66 22.40 6.95
N PRO A 104 -4.44 23.63 7.45
CA PRO A 104 -3.42 23.87 8.46
C PRO A 104 -3.70 23.11 9.75
N GLU A 105 -2.69 22.40 10.26
CA GLU A 105 -2.75 21.66 11.52
C GLU A 105 -2.08 22.45 12.63
N LYS A 106 -2.83 22.68 13.73
CA LYS A 106 -2.31 23.37 14.90
C LYS A 106 -1.36 22.48 15.68
N MET A 107 -0.20 23.03 16.02
CA MET A 107 0.77 22.43 16.93
C MET A 107 1.38 23.54 17.81
N GLY A 108 0.91 23.65 19.05
CA GLY A 108 1.31 24.72 19.97
C GLY A 108 1.01 26.11 19.42
N SER A 109 2.04 26.93 19.26
CA SER A 109 1.91 28.32 18.80
C SER A 109 1.96 28.49 17.27
N TYR A 110 1.93 27.40 16.50
CA TYR A 110 1.98 27.44 15.04
C TYR A 110 0.90 26.58 14.40
N PHE A 111 0.57 26.95 13.14
CA PHE A 111 -0.12 26.09 12.18
C PHE A 111 0.87 25.62 11.15
N TYR A 112 0.92 24.30 10.89
CA TYR A 112 1.75 23.67 9.87
C TYR A 112 0.90 23.14 8.73
N TYR A 113 1.38 23.26 7.49
CA TYR A 113 0.67 22.82 6.30
C TYR A 113 1.63 22.60 5.13
N TYR A 114 1.18 21.86 4.14
CA TYR A 114 1.86 21.72 2.86
C TYR A 114 1.19 22.64 1.83
N ARG A 115 2.00 23.30 1.04
CA ARG A 115 1.58 24.11 -0.09
C ARG A 115 2.22 23.57 -1.36
N THR A 116 1.47 23.56 -2.46
CA THR A 116 1.95 23.17 -3.79
C THR A 116 1.86 24.35 -4.73
N GLU A 117 2.71 24.37 -5.73
CA GLU A 117 2.79 25.43 -6.74
C GLU A 117 2.64 24.84 -8.15
N GLN A 118 2.14 25.64 -9.08
CA GLN A 118 1.95 25.22 -10.46
C GLN A 118 3.29 24.77 -11.09
N GLY A 119 3.25 23.63 -11.76
CA GLY A 119 4.41 23.05 -12.45
C GLY A 119 5.45 22.40 -11.53
N ARG A 120 5.34 22.52 -10.20
CA ARG A 120 6.28 21.92 -9.24
C ARG A 120 5.90 20.49 -8.91
N GLN A 121 6.89 19.59 -8.86
CA GLN A 121 6.68 18.15 -8.57
C GLN A 121 6.45 17.87 -7.09
N TYR A 122 7.02 18.68 -6.20
CA TYR A 122 7.01 18.44 -4.76
C TYR A 122 6.36 19.60 -4.01
N SER A 123 6.10 19.39 -2.73
CA SER A 123 5.46 20.33 -1.84
C SER A 123 6.47 21.29 -1.20
N LEU A 124 5.94 22.37 -0.68
CA LEU A 124 6.58 23.23 0.30
C LEU A 124 5.97 22.91 1.67
N PHE A 125 6.77 22.51 2.64
CA PHE A 125 6.35 22.40 4.02
C PHE A 125 6.44 23.77 4.67
N CYS A 126 5.30 24.31 5.10
CA CYS A 126 5.13 25.68 5.56
C CYS A 126 4.58 25.73 6.98
N ARG A 127 4.80 26.87 7.63
CA ARG A 127 4.13 27.21 8.90
C ARG A 127 3.77 28.67 9.00
N LYS A 128 2.85 28.99 9.90
CA LYS A 128 2.53 30.36 10.33
C LYS A 128 2.22 30.37 11.82
N LYS A 129 2.52 31.47 12.50
CA LYS A 129 2.19 31.63 13.93
C LYS A 129 0.68 31.69 14.12
N ASP A 130 0.18 31.16 15.24
CA ASP A 130 -1.21 31.26 15.67
C ASP A 130 -1.50 32.68 16.18
N ARG A 131 -1.47 33.64 15.25
CA ARG A 131 -1.84 35.06 15.50
C ARG A 131 -2.39 35.68 14.22
N ARG A 132 -3.23 36.71 14.37
CA ARG A 132 -3.79 37.46 13.24
C ARG A 132 -2.65 38.05 12.38
N ALA A 133 -2.80 37.93 11.06
CA ALA A 133 -1.86 38.45 10.05
C ALA A 133 -0.42 37.94 10.18
N ALA A 134 -0.20 36.72 10.71
CA ALA A 134 1.11 36.08 10.70
C ALA A 134 1.53 35.75 9.28
N GLY A 135 2.75 36.12 8.89
CA GLY A 135 3.36 35.72 7.62
C GLY A 135 3.64 34.23 7.56
N GLU A 136 3.64 33.67 6.35
CA GLU A 136 4.10 32.32 6.06
C GLU A 136 5.62 32.23 6.21
N GLU A 137 6.08 31.11 6.75
CA GLU A 137 7.48 30.71 6.80
C GLU A 137 7.62 29.33 6.14
N ILE A 138 8.48 29.22 5.12
CA ILE A 138 8.81 27.94 4.49
C ILE A 138 9.78 27.20 5.41
N VAL A 139 9.31 26.09 5.97
CA VAL A 139 10.10 25.21 6.84
C VAL A 139 11.06 24.36 6.00
N PHE A 140 10.53 23.78 4.89
CA PHE A 140 11.32 22.98 3.97
C PHE A 140 10.77 23.08 2.54
N ASP A 141 11.65 23.27 1.58
CA ASP A 141 11.34 23.26 0.14
C ASP A 141 11.82 21.94 -0.45
N GLU A 142 10.87 21.01 -0.66
CA GLU A 142 11.15 19.70 -1.24
C GLU A 142 11.63 19.82 -2.70
N ASN A 143 11.19 20.83 -3.47
CA ASN A 143 11.60 21.03 -4.86
C ASN A 143 13.08 21.44 -4.95
N ALA A 144 13.53 22.29 -4.01
CA ALA A 144 14.93 22.68 -3.95
C ALA A 144 15.81 21.50 -3.51
N ALA A 145 15.32 20.68 -2.57
CA ALA A 145 16.04 19.50 -2.09
C ALA A 145 16.11 18.38 -3.13
N ALA A 146 15.07 18.23 -3.95
CA ALA A 146 15.00 17.21 -5.00
C ALA A 146 15.87 17.54 -6.23
N HIS A 147 16.37 18.78 -6.33
CA HIS A 147 17.14 19.22 -7.50
C HIS A 147 18.42 18.39 -7.68
N GLY A 148 18.60 17.80 -8.85
CA GLY A 148 19.76 16.97 -9.19
C GLY A 148 19.62 15.48 -8.83
N HIS A 149 18.52 15.07 -8.21
CA HIS A 149 18.23 13.69 -7.91
C HIS A 149 17.23 13.10 -8.90
N GLN A 150 17.44 11.85 -9.32
CA GLN A 150 16.49 11.10 -10.16
C GLN A 150 15.33 10.53 -9.36
N TYR A 151 15.58 10.25 -8.09
CA TYR A 151 14.61 9.81 -7.10
C TYR A 151 14.73 10.72 -5.88
N PHE A 152 13.61 11.06 -5.26
CA PHE A 152 13.58 11.89 -4.06
C PHE A 152 12.35 11.55 -3.23
N ASP A 153 12.57 11.16 -1.99
CA ASP A 153 11.52 10.88 -1.03
C ASP A 153 11.88 11.37 0.37
N ILE A 154 10.90 11.99 1.04
CA ILE A 154 11.00 12.38 2.45
C ILE A 154 10.23 11.34 3.28
N GLY A 155 10.93 10.54 4.04
CA GLY A 155 10.33 9.54 4.90
C GLY A 155 9.59 10.15 6.09
N SER A 156 10.14 11.20 6.71
CA SER A 156 9.54 11.80 7.90
C SER A 156 9.94 13.25 8.13
N TYR A 157 9.01 14.01 8.71
CA TYR A 157 9.25 15.33 9.29
C TYR A 157 8.89 15.33 10.78
N ARG A 158 9.79 15.83 11.64
CA ARG A 158 9.55 16.03 13.07
C ARG A 158 10.03 17.41 13.53
N ILE A 159 9.09 18.24 13.94
CA ILE A 159 9.39 19.55 14.51
C ILE A 159 9.79 19.39 15.97
N SER A 160 10.87 20.05 16.41
CA SER A 160 11.26 20.09 17.83
C SER A 160 10.17 20.74 18.72
N PRO A 161 10.04 20.36 19.99
CA PRO A 161 9.04 20.91 20.89
C PRO A 161 9.05 22.43 21.04
N ASP A 162 10.21 23.09 20.84
CA ASP A 162 10.39 24.54 20.88
C ASP A 162 10.17 25.21 19.51
N HIS A 163 9.79 24.44 18.48
CA HIS A 163 9.53 24.88 17.10
C HIS A 163 10.72 25.52 16.37
N LYS A 164 11.96 25.29 16.83
CA LYS A 164 13.16 25.90 16.19
C LYS A 164 13.84 24.96 15.19
N MET A 165 13.72 23.65 15.38
CA MET A 165 14.40 22.65 14.55
C MET A 165 13.40 21.80 13.80
N LEU A 166 13.81 21.36 12.61
CA LEU A 166 13.18 20.29 11.84
C LEU A 166 14.19 19.14 11.75
N ALA A 167 13.84 17.95 12.26
CA ALA A 167 14.49 16.71 11.90
C ALA A 167 13.73 16.06 10.74
N TYR A 168 14.43 15.56 9.74
CA TYR A 168 13.82 14.93 8.58
C TYR A 168 14.69 13.79 8.05
N THR A 169 14.04 12.80 7.43
CA THR A 169 14.71 11.69 6.77
C THR A 169 14.53 11.76 5.27
N LEU A 170 15.57 11.43 4.51
CA LEU A 170 15.65 11.59 3.07
C LEU A 170 16.20 10.33 2.40
N ASP A 171 15.50 9.80 1.36
CA ASP A 171 16.01 8.82 0.41
C ASP A 171 16.09 9.44 -0.99
N THR A 172 17.24 9.29 -1.64
CA THR A 172 17.50 9.77 -3.01
C THR A 172 17.78 8.64 -4.00
N THR A 173 17.51 7.41 -3.60
CA THR A 173 17.87 6.19 -4.36
C THR A 173 16.68 5.29 -4.67
N GLY A 174 15.60 5.37 -3.90
CA GLY A 174 14.46 4.46 -3.96
C GLY A 174 14.70 3.13 -3.26
N SER A 175 15.79 3.03 -2.49
CA SER A 175 16.15 1.82 -1.73
C SER A 175 15.58 1.79 -0.31
N GLU A 176 14.84 2.82 0.10
CA GLU A 176 14.29 2.97 1.46
C GLU A 176 15.35 3.01 2.58
N TYR A 177 16.62 3.24 2.24
CA TYR A 177 17.64 3.65 3.20
C TYR A 177 17.66 5.16 3.30
N TYR A 178 17.23 5.67 4.44
CA TYR A 178 17.17 7.11 4.66
C TYR A 178 18.46 7.64 5.30
N SER A 179 18.70 8.94 5.08
CA SER A 179 19.63 9.75 5.86
C SER A 179 18.85 10.73 6.72
N LEU A 180 19.20 10.83 8.00
CA LEU A 180 18.63 11.80 8.93
C LEU A 180 19.40 13.10 8.91
N HIS A 181 18.70 14.22 8.87
CA HIS A 181 19.25 15.58 8.90
C HIS A 181 18.47 16.45 9.88
N ILE A 182 19.16 17.45 10.46
CA ILE A 182 18.55 18.46 11.33
C ILE A 182 18.74 19.84 10.72
N LYS A 183 17.64 20.59 10.58
CA LYS A 183 17.63 21.96 10.03
C LYS A 183 17.17 22.96 11.08
N HIS A 184 17.93 24.03 11.27
CA HIS A 184 17.47 25.19 12.03
C HIS A 184 16.52 26.02 11.16
N ILE A 185 15.23 26.05 11.52
CA ILE A 185 14.17 26.58 10.66
C ILE A 185 14.40 28.06 10.34
N ALA A 186 14.48 28.93 11.35
CA ALA A 186 14.61 30.39 11.12
C ALA A 186 15.92 30.82 10.44
N LYS A 187 16.99 30.01 10.56
CA LYS A 187 18.28 30.29 9.89
C LYS A 187 18.39 29.65 8.50
N GLY A 188 17.45 28.76 8.15
CA GLY A 188 17.47 28.00 6.90
C GLY A 188 18.66 27.03 6.75
N ARG A 189 19.45 26.83 7.83
CA ARG A 189 20.71 26.07 7.78
C ARG A 189 20.51 24.64 8.27
N VAL A 190 20.94 23.67 7.48
CA VAL A 190 21.13 22.27 7.92
C VAL A 190 22.35 22.22 8.83
N LEU A 191 22.23 21.53 9.96
CA LEU A 191 23.31 21.31 10.92
C LEU A 191 24.30 20.27 10.38
N ALA A 192 25.42 20.12 11.07
CA ALA A 192 26.41 19.09 10.73
C ALA A 192 25.94 17.67 11.13
N ASP A 193 24.90 17.58 11.94
CA ASP A 193 24.29 16.33 12.39
C ASP A 193 23.65 15.62 11.19
N SER A 194 24.32 14.59 10.68
CA SER A 194 23.87 13.75 9.57
C SER A 194 24.10 12.29 9.93
N ILE A 195 23.04 11.48 9.89
CA ILE A 195 23.04 10.08 10.29
C ILE A 195 22.56 9.24 9.11
N ALA A 196 23.39 8.32 8.65
CA ALA A 196 23.07 7.48 7.49
C ALA A 196 22.40 6.16 7.90
N ARG A 197 21.72 5.51 6.95
CA ARG A 197 21.08 4.19 7.07
C ARG A 197 20.08 4.11 8.22
N VAL A 198 19.26 5.15 8.34
CA VAL A 198 18.17 5.19 9.32
C VAL A 198 16.86 4.74 8.69
N ASP A 199 15.93 4.32 9.56
CA ASP A 199 14.52 4.19 9.25
C ASP A 199 13.85 5.57 9.20
N ASN A 200 12.61 5.63 8.71
CA ASN A 200 11.84 6.86 8.69
C ASN A 200 11.17 7.22 10.04
N SER A 201 11.30 6.37 11.07
CA SER A 201 10.78 6.61 12.43
C SER A 201 11.77 7.38 13.27
N LEU A 202 11.35 8.55 13.75
CA LEU A 202 12.15 9.37 14.66
C LEU A 202 11.25 10.22 15.57
N GLU A 203 11.75 10.54 16.81
CA GLU A 203 11.01 11.36 17.78
C GLU A 203 11.92 12.24 18.63
N TRP A 204 11.47 13.48 18.89
CA TRP A 204 12.16 14.40 19.80
C TRP A 204 11.84 14.11 21.27
N GLY A 205 12.84 14.19 22.15
CA GLY A 205 12.61 14.45 23.57
C GLY A 205 11.97 15.83 23.79
N ASN A 206 11.26 16.02 24.91
CA ASN A 206 10.63 17.32 25.20
C ASN A 206 11.65 18.42 25.57
N ASP A 207 12.93 18.05 25.76
CA ASP A 207 14.04 19.01 25.96
C ASP A 207 14.46 19.75 24.66
N ALA A 208 13.89 19.40 23.50
CA ALA A 208 14.23 19.93 22.19
C ALA A 208 15.71 19.79 21.78
N LYS A 209 16.44 18.86 22.39
CA LYS A 209 17.87 18.60 22.16
C LYS A 209 18.14 17.13 21.90
N THR A 210 17.36 16.25 22.49
CA THR A 210 17.51 14.82 22.36
C THR A 210 16.61 14.29 21.26
N LEU A 211 17.16 13.52 20.32
CA LEU A 211 16.44 12.86 19.23
C LEU A 211 16.62 11.35 19.34
N PHE A 212 15.55 10.61 19.14
CA PHE A 212 15.54 9.16 19.04
C PHE A 212 15.35 8.75 17.60
N TYR A 213 16.08 7.75 17.14
CA TYR A 213 16.02 7.24 15.77
C TYR A 213 16.31 5.75 15.71
N LEU A 214 15.89 5.11 14.64
CA LEU A 214 16.12 3.70 14.38
C LEU A 214 17.11 3.51 13.23
N THR A 215 17.94 2.47 13.30
CA THR A 215 18.80 2.04 12.20
C THR A 215 18.35 0.71 11.63
N LEU A 216 18.65 0.52 10.34
CA LEU A 216 18.30 -0.67 9.57
C LEU A 216 19.48 -1.67 9.57
N ASP A 217 19.16 -2.97 9.61
CA ASP A 217 20.12 -4.04 9.32
C ASP A 217 20.24 -4.28 7.80
N GLU A 218 21.01 -5.29 7.40
CA GLU A 218 21.22 -5.65 6.00
C GLU A 218 19.94 -6.16 5.31
N SER A 219 18.95 -6.59 6.09
CA SER A 219 17.63 -7.02 5.61
C SER A 219 16.58 -5.90 5.65
N HIS A 220 16.98 -4.64 5.69
CA HIS A 220 16.11 -3.46 5.79
C HIS A 220 15.18 -3.45 7.02
N ARG A 221 15.53 -4.20 8.05
CA ARG A 221 14.76 -4.29 9.27
C ARG A 221 15.21 -3.22 10.26
N PRO A 222 14.32 -2.34 10.79
CA PRO A 222 14.62 -1.47 11.92
C PRO A 222 14.88 -2.34 13.15
N TYR A 223 16.13 -2.33 13.68
CA TYR A 223 16.54 -3.25 14.75
C TYR A 223 17.28 -2.63 15.92
N ARG A 224 17.76 -1.38 15.78
CA ARG A 224 18.42 -0.65 16.86
C ARG A 224 17.77 0.69 17.11
N LEU A 225 17.55 1.01 18.39
CA LEU A 225 17.14 2.32 18.84
C LEU A 225 18.35 3.07 19.41
N TYR A 226 18.60 4.24 18.86
CA TYR A 226 19.62 5.16 19.33
C TYR A 226 19.03 6.43 19.90
N ARG A 227 19.80 7.05 20.82
CA ARG A 227 19.56 8.39 21.34
C ARG A 227 20.69 9.29 20.91
N HIS A 228 20.37 10.33 20.16
CA HIS A 228 21.27 11.36 19.67
C HIS A 228 21.09 12.66 20.46
N VAL A 229 22.18 13.32 20.79
CA VAL A 229 22.15 14.68 21.35
C VAL A 229 22.58 15.68 20.27
N MET A 230 21.68 16.57 19.91
CA MET A 230 21.93 17.55 18.85
C MET A 230 23.25 18.31 19.05
N GLY A 231 24.06 18.39 18.00
CA GLY A 231 25.38 19.01 17.99
C GLY A 231 26.53 18.04 18.34
N THR A 232 26.26 16.75 18.53
CA THR A 232 27.28 15.70 18.69
C THR A 232 27.45 14.90 17.40
N SER A 233 28.51 14.10 17.31
CA SER A 233 28.66 13.15 16.19
C SER A 233 27.88 11.86 16.47
N GLN A 234 27.44 11.16 15.41
CA GLN A 234 26.79 9.85 15.49
C GLN A 234 27.59 8.82 16.31
N ALA A 235 28.93 8.89 16.27
CA ALA A 235 29.78 7.98 17.03
C ALA A 235 29.62 8.09 18.57
N GLY A 236 29.04 9.21 19.04
CA GLY A 236 28.75 9.43 20.46
C GLY A 236 27.32 9.07 20.86
N ASP A 237 26.51 8.50 19.96
CA ASP A 237 25.12 8.20 20.24
C ASP A 237 24.95 6.96 21.13
N ASP A 238 24.03 7.05 22.07
CA ASP A 238 23.74 5.95 23.01
C ASP A 238 22.84 4.90 22.33
N LEU A 239 23.32 3.66 22.23
CA LEU A 239 22.47 2.51 21.88
C LEU A 239 21.59 2.16 23.09
N LEU A 240 20.27 2.32 22.94
CA LEU A 240 19.29 2.05 23.99
C LEU A 240 18.68 0.65 23.92
N TYR A 241 18.55 0.13 22.71
CA TYR A 241 17.94 -1.18 22.47
C TYR A 241 18.45 -1.77 21.16
N GLN A 242 18.65 -3.08 21.16
CA GLN A 242 18.89 -3.88 19.96
C GLN A 242 17.97 -5.09 19.97
N GLU A 243 17.32 -5.35 18.84
CA GLU A 243 16.49 -6.53 18.62
C GLU A 243 17.27 -7.58 17.82
N ASP A 244 17.57 -8.69 18.47
CA ASP A 244 18.38 -9.76 17.88
C ASP A 244 17.54 -10.81 17.13
N ASP A 245 16.24 -10.95 17.44
CA ASP A 245 15.37 -11.87 16.72
C ASP A 245 14.92 -11.24 15.38
N PRO A 246 15.32 -11.78 14.24
CA PRO A 246 15.04 -11.20 12.92
C PRO A 246 13.55 -11.18 12.55
N LYS A 247 12.68 -11.81 13.32
CA LYS A 247 11.22 -11.73 13.10
C LYS A 247 10.62 -10.41 13.56
N TYR A 248 11.30 -9.69 14.47
CA TYR A 248 10.77 -8.46 15.05
C TYR A 248 11.39 -7.23 14.43
N SER A 249 10.56 -6.23 14.19
CA SER A 249 10.94 -4.89 13.74
C SER A 249 10.61 -3.86 14.81
N LEU A 250 11.27 -2.72 14.76
CA LEU A 250 11.08 -1.60 15.67
C LEU A 250 10.30 -0.48 14.98
N GLU A 251 9.41 0.16 15.73
CA GLU A 251 8.76 1.40 15.36
C GLU A 251 8.82 2.39 16.53
N LEU A 252 8.94 3.68 16.23
CA LEU A 252 9.06 4.72 17.23
C LEU A 252 7.96 5.76 17.07
N PHE A 253 7.22 6.04 18.14
CA PHE A 253 6.22 7.08 18.16
C PHE A 253 6.10 7.77 19.52
N LYS A 254 5.41 8.89 19.57
CA LYS A 254 5.11 9.60 20.81
C LYS A 254 3.61 9.59 21.07
N THR A 255 3.20 9.26 22.30
CA THR A 255 1.81 9.30 22.71
C THR A 255 1.20 10.69 22.47
N ARG A 256 -0.10 10.77 22.17
CA ARG A 256 -0.81 12.04 21.93
C ARG A 256 -0.66 13.02 23.08
N SER A 257 -0.62 12.54 24.31
CA SER A 257 -0.35 13.33 25.52
C SER A 257 1.03 14.00 25.54
N ARG A 258 1.93 13.59 24.62
CA ARG A 258 3.35 13.96 24.51
C ARG A 258 4.20 13.62 25.74
N LYS A 259 3.68 12.77 26.64
CA LYS A 259 4.40 12.36 27.85
C LYS A 259 5.37 11.22 27.67
N TYR A 260 5.11 10.36 26.69
CA TYR A 260 5.91 9.16 26.47
C TYR A 260 6.34 9.02 25.03
N ILE A 261 7.59 8.64 24.84
CA ILE A 261 8.14 8.13 23.60
C ILE A 261 8.09 6.62 23.71
N VAL A 262 7.46 5.97 22.76
CA VAL A 262 7.19 4.53 22.77
C VAL A 262 8.02 3.86 21.70
N LEU A 263 8.71 2.78 22.08
CA LEU A 263 9.32 1.81 21.18
C LEU A 263 8.38 0.62 21.07
N HIS A 264 7.74 0.50 19.92
CA HIS A 264 6.94 -0.65 19.52
C HIS A 264 7.84 -1.70 18.87
N ILE A 265 7.84 -2.90 19.40
CA ILE A 265 8.64 -4.02 18.93
C ILE A 265 7.66 -5.11 18.49
N SER A 266 7.60 -5.41 17.21
CA SER A 266 6.56 -6.32 16.71
C SER A 266 7.03 -7.26 15.61
N SER A 267 6.44 -8.46 15.62
CA SER A 267 6.34 -9.36 14.47
C SER A 267 4.93 -9.25 13.87
N LYS A 268 4.57 -10.11 12.94
CA LYS A 268 3.21 -10.14 12.36
C LYS A 268 2.12 -10.58 13.36
N SER A 269 2.50 -11.18 14.49
CA SER A 269 1.55 -11.77 15.45
C SER A 269 1.86 -11.47 16.92
N THR A 270 2.98 -10.83 17.21
CA THR A 270 3.45 -10.62 18.59
C THR A 270 4.02 -9.24 18.74
N ALA A 271 3.68 -8.54 19.84
CA ALA A 271 4.25 -7.23 20.14
C ALA A 271 4.73 -7.10 21.59
N GLU A 272 5.62 -6.13 21.79
CA GLU A 272 6.12 -5.65 23.09
C GLU A 272 6.17 -4.13 23.04
N GLU A 273 5.77 -3.48 24.13
CA GLU A 273 5.85 -2.03 24.24
C GLU A 273 6.86 -1.61 25.30
N ARG A 274 7.78 -0.75 24.89
CA ARG A 274 8.70 -0.06 25.81
C ARG A 274 8.52 1.45 25.70
N TYR A 275 8.85 2.19 26.75
CA TYR A 275 8.65 3.62 26.78
C TYR A 275 9.74 4.37 27.55
N ILE A 276 9.89 5.64 27.21
CA ILE A 276 10.70 6.65 27.91
C ILE A 276 9.79 7.84 28.22
N GLU A 277 9.93 8.43 29.41
CA GLU A 277 9.27 9.71 29.71
C GLU A 277 9.88 10.80 28.83
N ALA A 278 9.06 11.44 27.99
CA ALA A 278 9.55 12.42 27.02
C ALA A 278 10.15 13.68 27.66
N ASP A 279 9.76 13.99 28.90
CA ASP A 279 10.33 15.08 29.70
C ASP A 279 11.67 14.70 30.36
N LYS A 280 12.01 13.40 30.40
CA LYS A 280 13.27 12.86 30.90
C LYS A 280 13.97 11.99 29.83
N PRO A 281 14.32 12.56 28.68
CA PRO A 281 14.77 11.80 27.52
C PRO A 281 16.09 11.06 27.74
N ARG A 282 16.82 11.38 28.82
CA ARG A 282 18.05 10.69 29.23
C ARG A 282 17.82 9.52 30.19
N SER A 283 16.57 9.27 30.61
CA SER A 283 16.23 8.10 31.42
C SER A 283 16.36 6.79 30.65
N GLY A 284 16.38 5.67 31.37
CA GLY A 284 16.38 4.33 30.78
C GLY A 284 15.04 3.98 30.14
N LEU A 285 15.10 3.06 29.18
CA LEU A 285 13.94 2.47 28.53
C LEU A 285 13.23 1.51 29.51
N LYS A 286 11.93 1.72 29.72
CA LYS A 286 11.08 0.90 30.60
C LYS A 286 10.21 -0.04 29.74
N ILE A 287 10.03 -1.27 30.19
CA ILE A 287 9.12 -2.22 29.57
C ILE A 287 7.72 -2.09 30.20
N LEU A 288 6.68 -2.08 29.37
CA LEU A 288 5.31 -2.08 29.85
C LEU A 288 4.82 -3.50 30.15
N SER A 289 5.03 -4.41 29.21
CA SER A 289 4.72 -5.83 29.34
C SER A 289 5.65 -6.62 28.43
N PRO A 290 6.31 -7.70 28.93
CA PRO A 290 7.12 -8.55 28.07
C PRO A 290 6.30 -9.17 26.94
N ARG A 291 6.92 -9.40 25.77
CA ARG A 291 6.28 -10.09 24.65
C ARG A 291 5.83 -11.51 25.05
N ARG A 292 4.69 -11.90 24.54
CA ARG A 292 4.14 -13.25 24.62
C ARG A 292 3.72 -13.69 23.24
N PRO A 293 4.17 -14.86 22.74
CA PRO A 293 3.85 -15.32 21.40
C PRO A 293 2.33 -15.25 21.11
N GLY A 294 1.96 -14.67 19.97
CA GLY A 294 0.59 -14.51 19.55
C GLY A 294 -0.18 -13.37 20.21
N ILE A 295 0.46 -12.58 21.08
CA ILE A 295 -0.18 -11.44 21.75
C ILE A 295 0.39 -10.13 21.21
N GLU A 296 -0.52 -9.31 20.73
CA GLU A 296 -0.25 -7.97 20.20
C GLU A 296 -0.69 -6.90 21.20
N TYR A 297 0.06 -5.80 21.26
CA TYR A 297 -0.22 -4.64 22.11
C TYR A 297 0.03 -3.37 21.31
N TYR A 298 -0.83 -2.35 21.55
CA TYR A 298 -0.63 -0.99 21.03
C TYR A 298 -0.92 -0.01 22.17
N LEU A 299 0.07 0.80 22.51
CA LEU A 299 0.05 1.67 23.69
C LEU A 299 -0.44 3.06 23.35
N GLU A 300 -1.34 3.60 24.18
CA GLU A 300 -1.69 5.01 24.22
C GLU A 300 -1.76 5.51 25.69
N HIS A 301 -1.80 6.83 25.88
CA HIS A 301 -1.80 7.41 27.22
C HIS A 301 -2.82 8.53 27.37
N GLN A 302 -3.62 8.47 28.47
CA GLN A 302 -4.57 9.53 28.85
C GLN A 302 -4.59 9.71 30.36
N GLY A 303 -4.38 10.97 30.82
CA GLY A 303 -4.41 11.29 32.24
C GLY A 303 -3.35 10.56 33.05
N GLY A 304 -3.76 9.73 33.97
CA GLY A 304 -2.89 8.87 34.79
C GLY A 304 -2.88 7.40 34.36
N TYR A 305 -3.33 7.09 33.14
CA TYR A 305 -3.49 5.72 32.67
C TYR A 305 -2.79 5.46 31.34
N PHE A 306 -2.17 4.29 31.23
CA PHE A 306 -1.88 3.66 29.96
C PHE A 306 -3.11 2.91 29.48
N TYR A 307 -3.39 3.03 28.20
CA TYR A 307 -4.40 2.26 27.48
C TYR A 307 -3.70 1.33 26.53
N VAL A 308 -4.15 0.08 26.49
CA VAL A 308 -3.56 -0.94 25.62
C VAL A 308 -4.66 -1.62 24.81
N LEU A 309 -4.56 -1.48 23.51
CA LEU A 309 -5.31 -2.26 22.56
C LEU A 309 -4.62 -3.62 22.42
N THR A 310 -5.30 -4.74 22.65
CA THR A 310 -4.67 -6.06 22.64
C THR A 310 -5.63 -7.15 22.16
N ASN A 311 -5.06 -8.17 21.51
CA ASN A 311 -5.77 -9.39 21.13
C ASN A 311 -5.78 -10.47 22.21
N GLN A 312 -5.26 -10.18 23.41
CA GLN A 312 -5.24 -11.15 24.51
C GLN A 312 -6.64 -11.65 24.89
N ASN A 313 -6.96 -12.91 24.59
CA ASN A 313 -8.31 -13.48 24.74
C ASN A 313 -9.39 -12.67 24.01
N ALA A 314 -9.04 -12.10 22.84
CA ALA A 314 -9.90 -11.19 22.07
C ALA A 314 -9.46 -11.19 20.60
N VAL A 315 -10.02 -12.06 19.76
CA VAL A 315 -9.59 -12.20 18.35
C VAL A 315 -9.60 -10.84 17.62
N ASN A 316 -10.66 -10.05 17.80
CA ASN A 316 -10.83 -8.73 17.19
C ASN A 316 -10.39 -7.59 18.11
N PHE A 317 -9.45 -7.84 19.02
CA PHE A 317 -8.93 -6.92 20.01
C PHE A 317 -9.95 -6.45 21.06
N LYS A 318 -9.43 -5.94 22.14
CA LYS A 318 -10.12 -5.25 23.25
C LYS A 318 -9.26 -4.12 23.78
N LEU A 319 -9.86 -3.19 24.50
CA LEU A 319 -9.15 -2.08 25.13
C LEU A 319 -9.05 -2.29 26.62
N LEU A 320 -7.83 -2.27 27.15
CA LEU A 320 -7.53 -2.34 28.57
C LEU A 320 -6.92 -1.02 29.02
N ARG A 321 -6.95 -0.72 30.34
CA ARG A 321 -6.19 0.37 30.95
C ARG A 321 -5.47 -0.11 32.22
N SER A 322 -4.35 0.54 32.54
CA SER A 322 -3.63 0.37 33.79
C SER A 322 -3.07 1.70 34.27
N SER A 323 -2.97 1.88 35.62
CA SER A 323 -2.35 3.09 36.17
C SER A 323 -0.87 3.19 35.77
N THR A 324 -0.42 4.41 35.44
CA THR A 324 0.99 4.69 35.15
C THR A 324 1.89 4.59 36.38
N GLN A 325 1.32 4.59 37.59
CA GLN A 325 2.05 4.54 38.87
C GLN A 325 2.23 3.11 39.38
N ASP A 326 1.19 2.29 39.28
CA ASP A 326 1.13 0.99 39.99
C ASP A 326 1.41 -0.22 39.06
N GLY A 327 1.45 0.00 37.76
CA GLY A 327 1.93 -0.90 36.70
C GLY A 327 1.56 -2.37 36.79
N GLY A 328 0.30 -2.76 37.08
CA GLY A 328 0.07 -4.19 37.28
C GLY A 328 -1.34 -4.71 37.08
N VAL A 329 -2.37 -3.94 37.34
CA VAL A 329 -3.75 -4.40 37.21
C VAL A 329 -4.38 -3.79 35.98
N TRP A 330 -4.65 -4.64 34.98
CA TRP A 330 -5.33 -4.26 33.74
C TRP A 330 -6.84 -4.35 33.94
N GLN A 331 -7.52 -3.22 33.69
CA GLN A 331 -8.98 -3.12 33.73
C GLN A 331 -9.51 -3.06 32.30
N GLU A 332 -10.57 -3.79 32.04
CA GLU A 332 -11.25 -3.76 30.72
C GLU A 332 -12.03 -2.44 30.57
N VAL A 333 -11.82 -1.78 29.44
CA VAL A 333 -12.51 -0.55 29.02
C VAL A 333 -13.49 -0.83 27.90
N ILE A 334 -13.06 -1.64 26.91
CA ILE A 334 -13.91 -2.13 25.83
C ILE A 334 -13.74 -3.63 25.78
N ALA A 335 -14.85 -4.34 25.95
CA ALA A 335 -14.92 -5.79 25.89
C ALA A 335 -14.66 -6.32 24.45
N PRO A 336 -14.16 -7.54 24.30
CA PRO A 336 -13.99 -8.18 22.99
C PRO A 336 -15.32 -8.38 22.26
N SER A 337 -15.30 -8.32 20.93
CA SER A 337 -16.45 -8.56 20.07
C SER A 337 -16.07 -9.42 18.87
N ASP A 338 -16.88 -10.44 18.55
CA ASP A 338 -16.68 -11.26 17.35
C ASP A 338 -17.06 -10.51 16.06
N SER A 339 -17.89 -9.48 16.14
CA SER A 339 -18.42 -8.73 14.99
C SER A 339 -17.78 -7.35 14.77
N VAL A 340 -16.94 -6.89 15.71
CA VAL A 340 -16.28 -5.57 15.65
C VAL A 340 -14.80 -5.74 15.88
N LEU A 341 -14.01 -5.39 14.88
CA LEU A 341 -12.55 -5.28 15.01
C LEU A 341 -12.21 -3.89 15.54
N LEU A 342 -11.44 -3.80 16.61
CA LEU A 342 -10.82 -2.56 17.06
C LEU A 342 -9.52 -2.35 16.29
N GLU A 343 -9.43 -1.28 15.48
CA GLU A 343 -8.26 -0.97 14.64
C GLU A 343 -7.29 0.01 15.31
N GLY A 344 -7.75 0.83 16.27
CA GLY A 344 -6.90 1.82 16.93
C GLY A 344 -7.67 2.71 17.89
N VAL A 345 -6.91 3.47 18.67
CA VAL A 345 -7.45 4.42 19.66
C VAL A 345 -6.61 5.69 19.65
N ASP A 346 -7.28 6.84 19.58
CA ASP A 346 -6.70 8.15 19.81
C ASP A 346 -7.22 8.70 21.15
N ALA A 347 -6.34 8.86 22.13
CA ALA A 347 -6.70 9.32 23.46
C ALA A 347 -6.44 10.84 23.63
N PHE A 348 -7.51 11.63 23.62
CA PHE A 348 -7.49 13.06 23.95
C PHE A 348 -7.68 13.27 25.45
N LYS A 349 -7.58 14.50 25.92
CA LYS A 349 -7.69 14.79 27.35
C LYS A 349 -9.05 14.39 27.95
N ASP A 350 -10.14 14.68 27.26
CA ASP A 350 -11.52 14.52 27.76
C ASP A 350 -12.33 13.43 27.03
N PHE A 351 -11.81 12.86 25.94
CA PHE A 351 -12.48 11.82 25.18
C PHE A 351 -11.49 10.87 24.51
N MET A 352 -11.97 9.72 24.07
CA MET A 352 -11.27 8.80 23.19
C MET A 352 -12.01 8.67 21.86
N ALA A 353 -11.27 8.62 20.76
CA ALA A 353 -11.77 8.21 19.46
C ALA A 353 -11.29 6.77 19.21
N VAL A 354 -12.21 5.84 19.14
CA VAL A 354 -11.93 4.42 18.88
C VAL A 354 -12.27 4.13 17.41
N TYR A 355 -11.31 3.62 16.68
CA TYR A 355 -11.48 3.25 15.29
C TYR A 355 -11.84 1.77 15.21
N GLU A 356 -12.97 1.50 14.61
CA GLU A 356 -13.57 0.16 14.56
C GLU A 356 -13.87 -0.22 13.12
N ARG A 357 -13.95 -1.54 12.87
CA ARG A 357 -14.48 -2.08 11.63
C ARG A 357 -15.60 -3.07 11.93
N ARG A 358 -16.73 -2.86 11.26
CA ARG A 358 -17.91 -3.73 11.36
C ARG A 358 -18.44 -4.00 9.96
N ASN A 359 -18.65 -5.29 9.63
CA ASN A 359 -19.12 -5.69 8.29
C ASN A 359 -18.30 -5.09 7.15
N GLY A 360 -16.96 -4.96 7.33
CA GLY A 360 -16.05 -4.41 6.34
C GLY A 360 -16.01 -2.87 6.27
N LEU A 361 -16.86 -2.15 7.00
CA LEU A 361 -16.88 -0.68 7.02
C LEU A 361 -16.25 -0.13 8.29
N LYS A 362 -15.47 0.94 8.11
CA LYS A 362 -14.83 1.67 9.20
C LYS A 362 -15.83 2.52 9.96
N ASN A 363 -15.67 2.62 11.29
CA ASN A 363 -16.49 3.46 12.16
C ASN A 363 -15.59 4.22 13.14
N ILE A 364 -16.06 5.38 13.59
CA ILE A 364 -15.46 6.14 14.68
C ILE A 364 -16.43 6.13 15.84
N ARG A 365 -16.04 5.51 16.96
CA ARG A 365 -16.75 5.58 18.22
C ARG A 365 -16.07 6.60 19.12
N ILE A 366 -16.82 7.57 19.62
CA ILE A 366 -16.37 8.57 20.57
C ILE A 366 -16.83 8.15 21.96
N ILE A 367 -15.90 8.13 22.91
CA ILE A 367 -16.15 7.82 24.31
C ILE A 367 -15.76 9.04 25.14
N ASP A 368 -16.69 9.65 25.86
CA ASP A 368 -16.42 10.70 26.83
C ASP A 368 -15.70 10.11 28.05
N SER A 369 -14.48 10.55 28.32
CA SER A 369 -13.64 9.98 29.39
C SER A 369 -14.09 10.36 30.80
N LYS A 370 -15.01 11.35 30.95
CA LYS A 370 -15.50 11.81 32.26
C LYS A 370 -16.70 11.00 32.76
N ASN A 371 -17.61 10.63 31.85
CA ASN A 371 -18.88 10.02 32.22
C ASN A 371 -19.12 8.66 31.50
N GLY A 372 -18.25 8.25 30.61
CA GLY A 372 -18.35 7.00 29.87
C GLY A 372 -19.44 6.94 28.80
N THR A 373 -20.10 8.07 28.51
CA THR A 373 -21.09 8.10 27.42
C THR A 373 -20.42 7.96 26.06
N GLU A 374 -21.09 7.29 25.13
CA GLU A 374 -20.54 7.02 23.81
C GLU A 374 -21.52 7.33 22.68
N HIS A 375 -20.96 7.58 21.50
CA HIS A 375 -21.72 7.72 20.25
C HIS A 375 -20.82 7.46 19.04
N TYR A 376 -21.45 7.18 17.90
CA TYR A 376 -20.76 7.00 16.62
C TYR A 376 -20.82 8.26 15.76
N VAL A 377 -19.75 8.47 14.98
CA VAL A 377 -19.76 9.47 13.89
C VAL A 377 -20.46 8.84 12.68
N GLU A 378 -21.51 9.49 12.19
CA GLU A 378 -22.31 8.99 11.08
C GLU A 378 -21.66 9.31 9.72
N PHE A 379 -21.73 8.34 8.80
CA PHE A 379 -21.29 8.47 7.42
C PHE A 379 -22.43 8.06 6.47
N PRO A 380 -22.75 8.87 5.44
CA PRO A 380 -23.98 8.66 4.65
C PRO A 380 -23.84 7.67 3.51
N GLU A 381 -22.61 7.34 3.07
CA GLU A 381 -22.38 6.52 1.88
C GLU A 381 -22.31 5.03 2.25
N PRO A 382 -22.75 4.12 1.36
CA PRO A 382 -22.77 2.69 1.62
C PRO A 382 -21.37 2.05 1.64
N ASP A 383 -20.39 2.73 1.06
CA ASP A 383 -18.99 2.31 1.00
C ASP A 383 -18.08 3.52 1.03
N TYR A 384 -17.18 3.57 2.01
CA TYR A 384 -16.33 4.72 2.28
C TYR A 384 -15.10 4.31 3.09
N SER A 385 -14.18 5.24 3.21
CA SER A 385 -13.05 5.15 4.12
C SER A 385 -12.74 6.50 4.77
N PHE A 386 -12.01 6.44 5.89
CA PHE A 386 -11.47 7.62 6.53
C PHE A 386 -10.11 7.31 7.18
N TRP A 387 -9.34 8.37 7.45
CA TRP A 387 -8.10 8.33 8.21
C TRP A 387 -8.13 9.45 9.25
N PRO A 388 -7.71 9.19 10.50
CA PRO A 388 -7.47 10.27 11.44
C PRO A 388 -6.35 11.18 10.90
N SER A 389 -6.47 12.50 11.12
CA SER A 389 -5.35 13.43 10.96
C SER A 389 -4.42 13.32 12.17
N ARG A 390 -3.29 14.01 12.15
CA ARG A 390 -2.30 13.93 13.24
C ARG A 390 -2.85 14.40 14.58
N ASN A 391 -3.80 15.37 14.61
CA ASN A 391 -4.48 15.84 15.84
C ASN A 391 -3.50 16.15 16.97
N TRP A 392 -2.53 17.04 16.73
CA TRP A 392 -1.41 17.32 17.63
C TRP A 392 -1.81 17.85 19.02
N GLU A 393 -2.97 18.50 19.12
CA GLU A 393 -3.44 19.10 20.37
C GLU A 393 -4.17 18.05 21.22
N TYR A 394 -3.53 17.64 22.34
CA TYR A 394 -4.11 16.70 23.28
C TYR A 394 -5.36 17.28 23.98
N ASP A 395 -5.31 18.56 24.34
CA ASP A 395 -6.44 19.31 24.94
C ASP A 395 -7.30 19.89 23.84
N SER A 396 -8.04 19.03 23.16
CA SER A 396 -8.96 19.39 22.08
C SER A 396 -10.31 18.69 22.31
N TYR A 397 -11.39 19.32 21.86
CA TYR A 397 -12.71 18.72 21.75
C TYR A 397 -13.10 18.47 20.28
N LYS A 398 -12.16 18.68 19.37
CA LYS A 398 -12.32 18.41 17.94
C LYS A 398 -11.44 17.22 17.53
N LEU A 399 -12.05 16.29 16.81
CA LEU A 399 -11.36 15.21 16.11
C LEU A 399 -11.28 15.57 14.64
N ARG A 400 -10.09 15.73 14.10
CA ARG A 400 -9.86 15.91 12.67
C ARG A 400 -9.62 14.57 11.99
N PHE A 401 -10.30 14.36 10.86
CA PHE A 401 -10.07 13.20 9.99
C PHE A 401 -10.32 13.56 8.52
N SER A 402 -9.70 12.78 7.63
CA SER A 402 -9.99 12.80 6.19
C SER A 402 -10.97 11.68 5.85
N TYR A 403 -11.96 11.98 5.04
CA TYR A 403 -12.98 11.05 4.53
C TYR A 403 -12.89 10.95 3.02
N THR A 404 -13.21 9.80 2.45
CA THR A 404 -13.36 9.58 1.02
C THR A 404 -14.27 8.39 0.75
N SER A 405 -14.79 8.31 -0.48
CA SER A 405 -15.42 7.12 -1.06
C SER A 405 -14.95 6.97 -2.50
N PHE A 406 -15.50 6.03 -3.25
CA PHE A 406 -15.24 5.97 -4.69
C PHE A 406 -15.68 7.23 -5.45
N VAL A 407 -16.72 7.92 -4.96
CA VAL A 407 -17.34 9.09 -5.61
C VAL A 407 -17.14 10.38 -4.84
N THR A 408 -16.75 10.34 -3.56
CA THR A 408 -16.48 11.53 -2.77
C THR A 408 -14.97 11.81 -2.72
N PRO A 409 -14.49 12.91 -3.33
CA PRO A 409 -13.11 13.36 -3.20
C PRO A 409 -12.71 13.56 -1.75
N ARG A 410 -11.41 13.38 -1.45
CA ARG A 410 -10.89 13.55 -0.10
C ARG A 410 -11.41 14.83 0.54
N THR A 411 -12.10 14.65 1.66
CA THR A 411 -12.73 15.71 2.42
C THR A 411 -12.20 15.71 3.86
N VAL A 412 -11.69 16.83 4.33
CA VAL A 412 -11.17 16.98 5.70
C VAL A 412 -12.28 17.57 6.56
N TYR A 413 -12.58 16.89 7.65
CA TYR A 413 -13.55 17.30 8.64
C TYR A 413 -12.89 17.59 9.99
N ASP A 414 -13.41 18.61 10.70
CA ASP A 414 -13.34 18.71 12.15
C ASP A 414 -14.67 18.23 12.73
N TYR A 415 -14.63 17.19 13.56
CA TYR A 415 -15.79 16.71 14.30
C TYR A 415 -15.75 17.24 15.73
N ASP A 416 -16.70 18.10 16.06
CA ASP A 416 -16.90 18.60 17.42
C ASP A 416 -17.62 17.52 18.25
N VAL A 417 -16.90 16.89 19.18
CA VAL A 417 -17.43 15.76 19.97
C VAL A 417 -18.53 16.17 20.94
N ARG A 418 -18.58 17.46 21.35
CA ARG A 418 -19.58 18.01 22.25
C ARG A 418 -20.89 18.32 21.53
N LYS A 419 -20.77 18.88 20.31
CA LYS A 419 -21.93 19.22 19.45
C LYS A 419 -22.39 18.04 18.60
N ARG A 420 -21.58 16.99 18.49
CA ARG A 420 -21.79 15.83 17.59
C ARG A 420 -21.99 16.26 16.14
N ALA A 421 -21.19 17.22 15.69
CA ALA A 421 -21.34 17.84 14.37
C ALA A 421 -20.01 17.88 13.62
N LYS A 422 -20.08 17.60 12.31
CA LYS A 422 -18.95 17.71 11.37
C LYS A 422 -18.92 19.10 10.75
N GLU A 423 -17.76 19.73 10.74
CA GLU A 423 -17.45 20.94 9.99
C GLU A 423 -16.55 20.54 8.82
N THR A 424 -16.95 20.83 7.59
CA THR A 424 -16.12 20.61 6.41
C THR A 424 -15.08 21.72 6.32
N LEU A 425 -13.79 21.35 6.46
CA LEU A 425 -12.69 22.31 6.36
C LEU A 425 -12.18 22.44 4.93
N LYS A 426 -12.13 21.33 4.21
CA LYS A 426 -11.69 21.29 2.81
C LYS A 426 -12.22 20.04 2.14
N ARG A 427 -12.71 20.21 0.92
CA ARG A 427 -12.91 19.12 -0.04
C ARG A 427 -11.91 19.27 -1.17
N GLN A 428 -11.24 18.20 -1.55
CA GLN A 428 -10.34 18.18 -2.70
C GLN A 428 -11.13 18.61 -3.95
N GLU A 429 -10.66 19.67 -4.59
CA GLU A 429 -11.22 20.14 -5.83
C GLU A 429 -10.73 19.24 -6.98
N VAL A 430 -11.65 18.80 -7.81
CA VAL A 430 -11.37 18.04 -9.05
C VAL A 430 -11.74 18.95 -10.21
N LEU A 431 -10.71 19.41 -10.92
CA LEU A 431 -10.93 20.29 -12.07
C LEU A 431 -11.52 19.52 -13.24
N GLY A 432 -12.07 20.23 -14.22
CA GLY A 432 -12.63 19.61 -15.44
C GLY A 432 -14.09 19.15 -15.33
N GLY A 433 -14.82 19.64 -14.31
CA GLY A 433 -16.28 19.46 -14.24
C GLY A 433 -16.75 18.15 -13.63
N TYR A 434 -15.96 17.56 -12.70
CA TYR A 434 -16.38 16.38 -11.96
C TYR A 434 -17.68 16.63 -11.16
N ASN A 435 -18.65 15.72 -11.34
CA ASN A 435 -19.86 15.66 -10.53
C ASN A 435 -20.04 14.25 -9.97
N GLN A 436 -20.06 14.11 -8.64
CA GLN A 436 -20.22 12.80 -7.99
C GLN A 436 -21.55 12.12 -8.34
N ASP A 437 -22.58 12.91 -8.66
CA ASP A 437 -23.92 12.38 -8.99
C ASP A 437 -23.98 11.69 -10.35
N ASP A 438 -22.92 11.79 -11.16
CA ASP A 438 -22.79 11.06 -12.43
C ASP A 438 -22.36 9.62 -12.25
N TYR A 439 -21.93 9.24 -11.04
CA TYR A 439 -21.38 7.92 -10.76
C TYR A 439 -22.24 7.18 -9.72
N ARG A 440 -22.18 5.86 -9.78
CA ARG A 440 -22.82 4.95 -8.84
C ARG A 440 -21.75 4.15 -8.11
N CYS A 441 -21.83 4.13 -6.77
CA CYS A 441 -21.06 3.26 -5.90
C CYS A 441 -21.98 2.18 -5.34
N GLU A 442 -21.52 0.92 -5.37
CA GLU A 442 -22.26 -0.22 -4.84
C GLU A 442 -21.33 -1.10 -4.01
N ARG A 443 -21.92 -1.80 -3.06
CA ARG A 443 -21.26 -2.86 -2.33
C ARG A 443 -22.12 -4.12 -2.42
N ILE A 444 -21.56 -5.16 -3.03
CA ILE A 444 -22.20 -6.44 -3.29
C ILE A 444 -21.41 -7.56 -2.61
N PHE A 445 -21.95 -8.79 -2.63
CA PHE A 445 -21.33 -9.95 -2.02
C PHE A 445 -21.29 -11.11 -2.99
N ALA A 446 -20.10 -11.60 -3.32
CA ALA A 446 -19.88 -12.83 -4.08
C ALA A 446 -19.81 -14.01 -3.11
N ARG A 447 -20.36 -15.17 -3.49
CA ARG A 447 -20.29 -16.38 -2.68
C ARG A 447 -19.11 -17.23 -3.13
N ALA A 448 -18.16 -17.48 -2.24
CA ALA A 448 -17.06 -18.40 -2.46
C ALA A 448 -17.54 -19.87 -2.44
N GLY A 449 -16.71 -20.78 -2.94
CA GLY A 449 -17.06 -22.20 -3.03
C GLY A 449 -17.32 -22.89 -1.70
N ASP A 450 -16.79 -22.37 -0.60
CA ASP A 450 -17.04 -22.81 0.78
C ASP A 450 -18.25 -22.12 1.44
N GLY A 451 -18.98 -21.28 0.68
CA GLY A 451 -20.17 -20.57 1.14
C GLY A 451 -19.93 -19.22 1.78
N VAL A 452 -18.67 -18.81 1.99
CA VAL A 452 -18.32 -17.50 2.56
C VAL A 452 -18.72 -16.38 1.60
N LEU A 453 -19.26 -15.29 2.15
CA LEU A 453 -19.65 -14.11 1.38
C LEU A 453 -18.49 -13.11 1.32
N ILE A 454 -17.96 -12.88 0.12
CA ILE A 454 -16.84 -12.00 -0.13
C ILE A 454 -17.37 -10.62 -0.54
N PRO A 455 -17.09 -9.54 0.20
CA PRO A 455 -17.53 -8.21 -0.20
C PRO A 455 -16.79 -7.76 -1.47
N VAL A 456 -17.51 -7.07 -2.36
CA VAL A 456 -16.98 -6.43 -3.56
C VAL A 456 -17.54 -5.02 -3.64
N SER A 457 -16.66 -4.03 -3.69
CA SER A 457 -17.01 -2.63 -3.86
C SER A 457 -16.87 -2.23 -5.33
N LEU A 458 -17.87 -1.54 -5.89
CA LEU A 458 -17.89 -1.16 -7.32
C LEU A 458 -18.16 0.32 -7.49
N VAL A 459 -17.61 0.87 -8.57
CA VAL A 459 -17.95 2.20 -9.07
C VAL A 459 -18.03 2.20 -10.59
N TYR A 460 -19.02 2.91 -11.12
CA TYR A 460 -19.23 3.09 -12.56
C TYR A 460 -20.13 4.30 -12.85
N LYS A 461 -20.14 4.74 -14.10
CA LYS A 461 -20.97 5.87 -14.54
C LYS A 461 -22.45 5.49 -14.55
N LYS A 462 -23.32 6.33 -14.00
CA LYS A 462 -24.77 6.08 -14.01
C LYS A 462 -25.29 5.92 -15.44
N GLY A 463 -26.26 5.01 -15.60
CA GLY A 463 -26.81 4.68 -16.92
C GLY A 463 -26.04 3.59 -17.68
N LEU A 464 -24.91 3.11 -17.14
CA LEU A 464 -24.22 1.96 -17.70
C LEU A 464 -25.10 0.70 -17.57
N ALA A 465 -25.29 -0.02 -18.67
CA ALA A 465 -26.08 -1.24 -18.69
C ALA A 465 -25.27 -2.41 -18.11
N THR A 466 -25.92 -3.21 -17.24
CA THR A 466 -25.35 -4.49 -16.76
C THR A 466 -25.77 -5.62 -17.71
N ASP A 467 -25.25 -5.60 -18.93
CA ASP A 467 -25.56 -6.57 -19.99
C ASP A 467 -24.38 -7.49 -20.37
N GLY A 468 -23.29 -7.43 -19.59
CA GLY A 468 -22.08 -8.21 -19.79
C GLY A 468 -21.10 -7.63 -20.81
N LYS A 469 -21.38 -6.44 -21.38
CA LYS A 469 -20.54 -5.84 -22.43
C LYS A 469 -19.56 -4.79 -21.94
N SER A 470 -19.73 -4.32 -20.70
CA SER A 470 -18.86 -3.30 -20.13
C SER A 470 -17.49 -3.86 -19.77
N PRO A 471 -16.40 -3.20 -20.14
CA PRO A 471 -15.09 -3.53 -19.62
C PRO A 471 -15.04 -3.26 -18.11
N LEU A 472 -14.36 -4.15 -17.38
CA LEU A 472 -14.25 -4.08 -15.93
C LEU A 472 -12.80 -4.28 -15.50
N VAL A 473 -12.33 -3.46 -14.57
CA VAL A 473 -11.08 -3.67 -13.84
C VAL A 473 -11.41 -4.15 -12.44
N LEU A 474 -10.91 -5.33 -12.07
CA LEU A 474 -11.06 -5.91 -10.72
C LEU A 474 -9.71 -5.89 -10.02
N GLU A 475 -9.63 -5.14 -8.93
CA GLU A 475 -8.45 -5.04 -8.06
C GLU A 475 -8.54 -6.02 -6.89
N GLY A 476 -7.38 -6.56 -6.45
CA GLY A 476 -7.28 -7.37 -5.24
C GLY A 476 -5.89 -7.35 -4.61
N TYR A 477 -5.86 -7.63 -3.29
CA TYR A 477 -4.61 -7.70 -2.52
C TYR A 477 -4.53 -8.98 -1.67
N GLY A 478 -5.26 -9.05 -0.58
CA GLY A 478 -5.51 -10.28 0.20
C GLY A 478 -4.32 -10.79 1.01
N ALA A 479 -3.55 -9.92 1.65
CA ALA A 479 -2.43 -10.30 2.51
C ALA A 479 -2.24 -9.34 3.69
N TYR A 480 -1.51 -9.77 4.73
CA TYR A 480 -1.08 -8.98 5.89
C TYR A 480 -2.20 -8.40 6.76
N GLY A 481 -3.44 -8.86 6.59
CA GLY A 481 -4.58 -8.20 7.22
C GLY A 481 -4.84 -6.78 6.70
N ALA A 482 -4.18 -6.41 5.59
CA ALA A 482 -4.34 -5.09 4.98
C ALA A 482 -5.71 -5.00 4.29
N SER A 483 -6.50 -3.99 4.66
CA SER A 483 -7.81 -3.75 4.07
C SER A 483 -7.70 -2.89 2.82
N SER A 484 -8.20 -3.38 1.69
CA SER A 484 -8.37 -2.61 0.46
C SER A 484 -9.60 -1.71 0.60
N ASN A 485 -9.38 -0.45 1.00
CA ASN A 485 -10.49 0.47 1.25
C ASN A 485 -10.87 1.23 -0.03
N SER A 486 -12.16 1.53 -0.18
CA SER A 486 -12.64 2.39 -1.26
C SER A 486 -12.15 3.83 -1.09
N TYR A 487 -11.60 4.40 -2.15
CA TYR A 487 -11.12 5.78 -2.18
C TYR A 487 -11.36 6.44 -3.53
N PHE A 488 -11.47 7.76 -3.53
CA PHE A 488 -11.57 8.54 -4.73
C PHE A 488 -10.22 8.63 -5.47
N SER A 489 -10.24 8.40 -6.76
CA SER A 489 -9.12 8.64 -7.67
C SER A 489 -9.59 9.45 -8.87
N SER A 490 -9.02 10.66 -9.06
CA SER A 490 -9.31 11.46 -10.27
C SER A 490 -8.71 10.84 -11.54
N ALA A 491 -7.64 10.04 -11.42
CA ALA A 491 -7.08 9.27 -12.52
C ALA A 491 -8.06 8.21 -13.03
N ARG A 492 -8.72 7.49 -12.10
CA ARG A 492 -9.72 6.45 -12.41
C ARG A 492 -10.88 6.98 -13.27
N LEU A 493 -11.21 8.27 -13.18
CA LEU A 493 -12.24 8.88 -14.02
C LEU A 493 -11.95 8.69 -15.51
N SER A 494 -10.68 8.61 -15.91
CA SER A 494 -10.32 8.34 -17.31
C SER A 494 -10.78 6.96 -17.81
N LEU A 495 -10.90 5.97 -16.92
CA LEU A 495 -11.52 4.68 -17.24
C LEU A 495 -13.05 4.75 -17.14
N LEU A 496 -13.58 5.31 -16.04
CA LEU A 496 -15.03 5.37 -15.80
C LEU A 496 -15.76 6.15 -16.89
N ASP A 497 -15.19 7.27 -17.36
CA ASP A 497 -15.77 8.09 -18.43
C ASP A 497 -15.73 7.41 -19.80
N ARG A 498 -14.89 6.37 -19.96
CA ARG A 498 -14.85 5.50 -21.13
C ARG A 498 -15.68 4.22 -20.97
N GLY A 499 -16.59 4.19 -19.98
CA GLY A 499 -17.57 3.12 -19.78
C GLY A 499 -17.05 1.91 -19.04
N PHE A 500 -15.93 2.03 -18.31
CA PHE A 500 -15.44 0.97 -17.44
C PHE A 500 -16.21 0.91 -16.11
N ILE A 501 -16.30 -0.30 -15.58
CA ILE A 501 -16.60 -0.56 -14.18
C ILE A 501 -15.25 -0.76 -13.48
N TYR A 502 -15.11 -0.20 -12.27
CA TYR A 502 -13.98 -0.49 -11.40
C TYR A 502 -14.47 -1.18 -10.14
N ALA A 503 -13.83 -2.26 -9.74
CA ALA A 503 -14.22 -3.06 -8.59
C ALA A 503 -13.01 -3.42 -7.72
N ILE A 504 -13.23 -3.55 -6.41
CA ILE A 504 -12.27 -4.08 -5.43
C ILE A 504 -12.86 -5.33 -4.81
N ALA A 505 -12.16 -6.46 -4.89
CA ALA A 505 -12.51 -7.69 -4.20
C ALA A 505 -11.83 -7.71 -2.82
N HIS A 506 -12.63 -7.73 -1.75
CA HIS A 506 -12.15 -7.75 -0.37
C HIS A 506 -11.94 -9.19 0.10
N VAL A 507 -10.95 -9.87 -0.47
CA VAL A 507 -10.71 -11.30 -0.27
C VAL A 507 -10.10 -11.61 1.09
N ARG A 508 -10.25 -12.86 1.56
CA ARG A 508 -9.57 -13.34 2.77
C ARG A 508 -8.06 -13.16 2.66
N GLY A 509 -7.42 -12.92 3.80
CA GLY A 509 -6.03 -12.46 3.89
C GLY A 509 -5.92 -10.94 4.08
N GLY A 510 -6.96 -10.17 3.70
CA GLY A 510 -7.18 -8.80 4.15
C GLY A 510 -7.76 -8.73 5.57
N GLY A 511 -8.04 -7.50 6.05
CA GLY A 511 -8.59 -7.24 7.38
C GLY A 511 -10.06 -6.81 7.39
N GLU A 512 -10.72 -6.75 6.23
CA GLU A 512 -12.01 -6.06 6.06
C GLU A 512 -13.09 -6.63 6.96
N MET A 513 -13.15 -7.96 7.12
CA MET A 513 -14.16 -8.63 7.95
C MET A 513 -13.63 -9.05 9.33
N GLY A 514 -12.51 -8.43 9.79
CA GLY A 514 -11.91 -8.69 11.10
C GLY A 514 -10.75 -9.67 11.06
N ARG A 515 -10.20 -10.00 12.24
CA ARG A 515 -8.96 -10.80 12.35
C ARG A 515 -9.11 -12.20 11.76
N ARG A 516 -10.24 -12.86 11.94
CA ARG A 516 -10.49 -14.19 11.35
C ARG A 516 -10.42 -14.18 9.82
N TRP A 517 -10.78 -13.05 9.20
CA TRP A 517 -10.67 -12.87 7.75
C TRP A 517 -9.23 -12.92 7.28
N TYR A 518 -8.35 -12.28 8.02
CA TYR A 518 -6.91 -12.35 7.82
C TYR A 518 -6.38 -13.78 8.03
N ASP A 519 -6.68 -14.39 9.18
CA ASP A 519 -6.16 -15.71 9.54
C ASP A 519 -6.60 -16.81 8.56
N GLN A 520 -7.76 -16.66 7.93
CA GLN A 520 -8.27 -17.56 6.91
C GLN A 520 -7.67 -17.35 5.51
N GLY A 521 -6.77 -16.39 5.33
CA GLY A 521 -6.11 -16.11 4.06
C GLY A 521 -4.59 -16.05 4.15
N LYS A 522 -3.98 -16.59 5.22
CA LYS A 522 -2.52 -16.68 5.40
C LYS A 522 -2.05 -18.09 5.68
N LEU A 523 -0.73 -18.31 5.66
CA LEU A 523 -0.10 -19.59 5.95
C LEU A 523 -0.73 -20.72 5.11
N LEU A 524 -1.13 -21.83 5.73
CA LEU A 524 -1.77 -22.97 5.05
C LEU A 524 -3.20 -22.70 4.55
N ASN A 525 -3.71 -21.47 4.77
CA ASN A 525 -5.01 -21.02 4.27
C ASN A 525 -4.88 -20.03 3.08
N LYS A 526 -3.67 -19.75 2.61
CA LYS A 526 -3.41 -18.70 1.61
C LYS A 526 -4.21 -18.87 0.31
N LYS A 527 -4.47 -20.08 -0.11
CA LYS A 527 -5.24 -20.36 -1.33
C LYS A 527 -6.68 -19.81 -1.28
N ASN A 528 -7.24 -19.58 -0.08
CA ASN A 528 -8.54 -18.95 0.04
C ASN A 528 -8.58 -17.55 -0.59
N SER A 529 -7.48 -16.77 -0.50
CA SER A 529 -7.40 -15.46 -1.17
C SER A 529 -7.60 -15.59 -2.69
N PHE A 530 -7.03 -16.62 -3.30
CA PHE A 530 -7.09 -16.85 -4.74
C PHE A 530 -8.46 -17.34 -5.18
N THR A 531 -9.03 -18.32 -4.44
CA THR A 531 -10.37 -18.85 -4.75
C THR A 531 -11.47 -17.82 -4.51
N ASP A 532 -11.33 -16.97 -3.50
CA ASP A 532 -12.23 -15.84 -3.25
C ASP A 532 -12.22 -14.84 -4.41
N PHE A 533 -11.04 -14.50 -4.91
CA PHE A 533 -10.90 -13.56 -6.03
C PHE A 533 -11.51 -14.14 -7.33
N ILE A 534 -11.27 -15.42 -7.59
CA ILE A 534 -11.90 -16.13 -8.72
C ILE A 534 -13.42 -16.12 -8.55
N ALA A 535 -13.94 -16.39 -7.36
CA ALA A 535 -15.40 -16.36 -7.10
C ALA A 535 -15.98 -14.95 -7.32
N CYS A 536 -15.26 -13.89 -6.94
CA CYS A 536 -15.66 -12.51 -7.23
C CYS A 536 -15.73 -12.25 -8.74
N ALA A 537 -14.72 -12.69 -9.50
CA ALA A 537 -14.69 -12.57 -10.95
C ALA A 537 -15.86 -13.31 -11.61
N GLU A 538 -16.09 -14.57 -11.23
CA GLU A 538 -17.19 -15.40 -11.73
C GLU A 538 -18.56 -14.78 -11.37
N TYR A 539 -18.70 -14.25 -10.16
CA TYR A 539 -19.92 -13.58 -9.73
C TYR A 539 -20.21 -12.33 -10.59
N LEU A 540 -19.20 -11.46 -10.80
CA LEU A 540 -19.35 -10.26 -11.64
C LEU A 540 -19.72 -10.60 -13.08
N ILE A 541 -19.18 -11.69 -13.63
CA ILE A 541 -19.54 -12.22 -14.94
C ILE A 541 -20.99 -12.76 -14.94
N SER A 542 -21.35 -13.56 -13.96
CA SER A 542 -22.71 -14.16 -13.86
C SER A 542 -23.80 -13.11 -13.70
N GLN A 543 -23.51 -12.03 -12.97
CA GLN A 543 -24.41 -10.88 -12.78
C GLN A 543 -24.36 -9.88 -13.94
N LYS A 544 -23.63 -10.20 -15.02
CA LYS A 544 -23.51 -9.38 -16.24
C LYS A 544 -22.94 -7.98 -16.02
N TYR A 545 -22.12 -7.79 -14.98
CA TYR A 545 -21.31 -6.58 -14.89
C TYR A 545 -20.26 -6.55 -16.00
N SER A 546 -19.72 -7.73 -16.35
CA SER A 546 -18.71 -7.88 -17.41
C SER A 546 -18.79 -9.29 -18.03
N SER A 547 -17.78 -9.65 -18.83
CA SER A 547 -17.58 -10.99 -19.40
C SER A 547 -16.09 -11.32 -19.42
N PRO A 548 -15.67 -12.59 -19.61
CA PRO A 548 -14.25 -12.96 -19.59
C PRO A 548 -13.39 -12.18 -20.61
N ASP A 549 -13.95 -11.85 -21.77
CA ASP A 549 -13.28 -11.06 -22.80
C ASP A 549 -13.26 -9.55 -22.49
N LYS A 550 -13.87 -9.11 -21.37
CA LYS A 550 -13.97 -7.72 -20.92
C LYS A 550 -13.36 -7.49 -19.53
N LEU A 551 -12.95 -8.54 -18.83
CA LEU A 551 -12.45 -8.45 -17.47
C LEU A 551 -10.92 -8.33 -17.45
N VAL A 552 -10.42 -7.23 -16.90
CA VAL A 552 -9.00 -7.02 -16.57
C VAL A 552 -8.83 -7.09 -15.06
N ILE A 553 -7.76 -7.71 -14.59
CA ILE A 553 -7.44 -7.79 -13.16
C ILE A 553 -6.15 -7.04 -12.85
N THR A 554 -6.08 -6.46 -11.67
CA THR A 554 -4.90 -5.71 -11.23
C THR A 554 -4.57 -5.95 -9.76
N GLY A 555 -3.29 -5.92 -9.44
CA GLY A 555 -2.78 -6.00 -8.07
C GLY A 555 -1.27 -5.85 -8.00
N GLY A 556 -0.79 -5.26 -6.91
CA GLY A 556 0.63 -4.99 -6.70
C GLY A 556 1.22 -5.76 -5.52
N SER A 557 2.55 -6.01 -5.52
CA SER A 557 3.25 -6.64 -4.40
C SER A 557 2.64 -8.03 -4.08
N ALA A 558 2.13 -8.25 -2.87
CA ALA A 558 1.35 -9.44 -2.53
C ALA A 558 0.05 -9.58 -3.35
N GLY A 559 -0.54 -8.46 -3.80
CA GLY A 559 -1.62 -8.47 -4.80
C GLY A 559 -1.13 -8.95 -6.16
N GLY A 560 0.14 -8.74 -6.50
CA GLY A 560 0.79 -9.32 -7.69
C GLY A 560 0.95 -10.84 -7.59
N LEU A 561 1.22 -11.38 -6.39
CA LEU A 561 1.12 -12.82 -6.13
C LEU A 561 -0.29 -13.33 -6.44
N LEU A 562 -1.32 -12.63 -5.94
CA LEU A 562 -2.72 -12.96 -6.23
C LEU A 562 -2.96 -12.99 -7.76
N MET A 563 -2.52 -11.95 -8.48
CA MET A 563 -2.66 -11.88 -9.95
C MET A 563 -2.00 -13.06 -10.66
N GLY A 564 -0.75 -13.38 -10.29
CA GLY A 564 -0.01 -14.49 -10.87
C GLY A 564 -0.63 -15.86 -10.59
N ALA A 565 -1.10 -16.06 -9.35
CA ALA A 565 -1.75 -17.31 -8.95
C ALA A 565 -3.06 -17.55 -9.72
N VAL A 566 -3.95 -16.54 -9.77
CA VAL A 566 -5.25 -16.69 -10.46
C VAL A 566 -5.09 -16.77 -11.98
N ALA A 567 -4.08 -16.10 -12.57
CA ALA A 567 -3.75 -16.25 -14.00
C ALA A 567 -3.27 -17.66 -14.34
N ASN A 568 -2.55 -18.34 -13.43
CA ASN A 568 -2.20 -19.75 -13.61
C ASN A 568 -3.40 -20.70 -13.43
N MET A 569 -4.31 -20.39 -12.50
CA MET A 569 -5.45 -21.24 -12.13
C MET A 569 -6.60 -21.15 -13.13
N ARG A 570 -6.94 -19.91 -13.54
CA ARG A 570 -8.11 -19.62 -14.38
C ARG A 570 -7.80 -18.55 -15.45
N PRO A 571 -6.85 -18.83 -16.36
CA PRO A 571 -6.50 -17.88 -17.43
C PRO A 571 -7.68 -17.56 -18.37
N ASP A 572 -8.68 -18.42 -18.41
CA ASP A 572 -9.91 -18.31 -19.22
C ASP A 572 -10.84 -17.18 -18.79
N LEU A 573 -10.71 -16.71 -17.55
CA LEU A 573 -11.62 -15.68 -17.00
C LEU A 573 -11.20 -14.23 -17.33
N PHE A 574 -9.97 -14.02 -17.82
CA PHE A 574 -9.40 -12.69 -17.86
C PHE A 574 -8.95 -12.29 -19.28
N LYS A 575 -9.37 -11.11 -19.72
CA LYS A 575 -8.84 -10.47 -20.93
C LYS A 575 -7.42 -9.97 -20.75
N GLY A 576 -7.13 -9.44 -19.56
CA GLY A 576 -5.82 -8.89 -19.23
C GLY A 576 -5.50 -8.94 -17.75
N VAL A 577 -4.20 -8.88 -17.46
CA VAL A 577 -3.63 -8.83 -16.10
C VAL A 577 -2.63 -7.69 -16.04
N VAL A 578 -2.76 -6.83 -15.05
CA VAL A 578 -1.74 -5.85 -14.68
C VAL A 578 -1.17 -6.26 -13.31
N ALA A 579 0.10 -6.65 -13.31
CA ALA A 579 0.78 -7.11 -12.10
C ALA A 579 1.92 -6.13 -11.75
N ASN A 580 1.69 -5.31 -10.73
CA ASN A 580 2.62 -4.27 -10.33
C ASN A 580 3.58 -4.79 -9.25
N VAL A 581 4.91 -4.72 -9.51
CA VAL A 581 5.97 -5.17 -8.60
C VAL A 581 5.63 -6.51 -7.92
N PRO A 582 5.27 -7.57 -8.68
CA PRO A 582 4.58 -8.73 -8.15
C PRO A 582 5.51 -9.70 -7.41
N PHE A 583 5.09 -10.14 -6.22
CA PHE A 583 5.74 -11.19 -5.44
C PHE A 583 5.40 -12.57 -6.02
N VAL A 584 6.19 -13.07 -6.96
CA VAL A 584 5.84 -14.24 -7.78
C VAL A 584 6.82 -15.41 -7.71
N ASP A 585 8.02 -15.21 -7.17
CA ASP A 585 9.05 -16.24 -6.99
C ASP A 585 9.10 -16.72 -5.53
N VAL A 586 7.94 -17.06 -4.98
CA VAL A 586 7.68 -17.24 -3.54
C VAL A 586 8.67 -18.19 -2.87
N ILE A 587 8.92 -19.35 -3.47
CA ILE A 587 9.79 -20.37 -2.87
C ILE A 587 11.24 -19.90 -2.80
N ASN A 588 11.77 -19.34 -3.87
CA ASN A 588 13.16 -18.89 -3.89
C ASN A 588 13.41 -17.72 -2.95
N THR A 589 12.45 -16.79 -2.88
CA THR A 589 12.53 -15.64 -1.97
C THR A 589 12.41 -16.10 -0.51
N MET A 590 11.44 -16.94 -0.19
CA MET A 590 11.22 -17.39 1.19
C MET A 590 12.27 -18.39 1.69
N LEU A 591 13.05 -19.00 0.82
CA LEU A 591 14.20 -19.86 1.19
C LEU A 591 15.49 -19.07 1.47
N ASP A 592 15.52 -17.79 1.14
CA ASP A 592 16.72 -16.98 1.26
C ASP A 592 16.56 -15.90 2.34
N PRO A 593 17.01 -16.16 3.58
CA PRO A 593 16.87 -15.19 4.68
C PRO A 593 17.72 -13.92 4.53
N SER A 594 18.61 -13.88 3.52
CA SER A 594 19.37 -12.66 3.19
C SER A 594 18.56 -11.64 2.40
N ILE A 595 17.44 -12.05 1.80
CA ILE A 595 16.53 -11.12 1.12
C ILE A 595 15.79 -10.30 2.18
N PRO A 596 15.69 -8.98 2.00
CA PRO A 596 14.91 -8.12 2.88
C PRO A 596 13.51 -8.65 3.14
N LEU A 597 13.02 -8.51 4.37
CA LEU A 597 11.70 -8.92 4.87
C LEU A 597 11.49 -10.44 5.00
N THR A 598 12.21 -11.32 4.31
CA THR A 598 11.93 -12.77 4.24
C THR A 598 11.68 -13.39 5.63
N THR A 599 12.57 -13.18 6.59
CA THR A 599 12.44 -13.80 7.93
C THR A 599 11.20 -13.29 8.68
N ALA A 600 10.91 -11.99 8.58
CA ALA A 600 9.73 -11.39 9.20
C ALA A 600 8.42 -11.87 8.57
N GLU A 601 8.47 -12.40 7.35
CA GLU A 601 7.30 -12.85 6.61
C GLU A 601 6.99 -14.34 6.75
N TYR A 602 7.79 -15.08 7.51
CA TYR A 602 7.46 -16.48 7.81
C TYR A 602 6.13 -16.64 8.56
N GLU A 603 5.67 -15.63 9.30
CA GLU A 603 4.36 -15.64 9.96
C GLU A 603 3.19 -15.30 9.00
N GLU A 604 3.48 -14.81 7.80
CA GLU A 604 2.48 -14.57 6.74
C GLU A 604 2.39 -15.74 5.77
N TRP A 605 3.53 -16.17 5.21
CA TRP A 605 3.61 -17.17 4.14
C TRP A 605 3.93 -18.57 4.65
N GLY A 606 4.61 -18.70 5.79
CA GLY A 606 5.22 -19.91 6.31
C GLY A 606 6.72 -19.97 6.03
N ASN A 607 7.43 -20.81 6.78
CA ASN A 607 8.85 -21.04 6.55
C ASN A 607 9.02 -22.28 5.66
N PRO A 608 9.53 -22.17 4.41
CA PRO A 608 9.73 -23.31 3.53
C PRO A 608 10.86 -24.25 3.97
N GLY A 609 11.58 -23.96 5.05
CA GLY A 609 12.40 -24.93 5.77
C GLY A 609 11.59 -26.06 6.44
N ASP A 610 10.28 -25.88 6.57
CA ASP A 610 9.32 -26.93 6.95
C ASP A 610 8.65 -27.51 5.70
N PRO A 611 8.63 -28.83 5.49
CA PRO A 611 8.06 -29.46 4.31
C PRO A 611 6.57 -29.15 4.10
N ALA A 612 5.78 -28.97 5.18
CA ALA A 612 4.36 -28.66 5.06
C ALA A 612 4.18 -27.28 4.36
N TYR A 613 4.92 -26.27 4.80
CA TYR A 613 4.88 -24.95 4.18
C TYR A 613 5.52 -24.94 2.80
N TYR A 614 6.64 -25.66 2.62
CA TYR A 614 7.29 -25.74 1.32
C TYR A 614 6.36 -26.26 0.22
N PHE A 615 5.76 -27.43 0.41
CA PHE A 615 4.87 -28.02 -0.59
C PHE A 615 3.59 -27.20 -0.77
N TYR A 616 3.08 -26.61 0.31
CA TYR A 616 1.91 -25.74 0.22
C TYR A 616 2.22 -24.48 -0.61
N MET A 617 3.30 -23.74 -0.30
CA MET A 617 3.74 -22.57 -1.07
C MET A 617 4.04 -22.92 -2.53
N LYS A 618 4.77 -24.02 -2.78
CA LYS A 618 5.06 -24.48 -4.13
C LYS A 618 3.79 -24.73 -4.95
N SER A 619 2.71 -25.18 -4.30
CA SER A 619 1.44 -25.47 -4.97
C SER A 619 0.68 -24.23 -5.47
N TYR A 620 1.11 -23.01 -5.10
CA TYR A 620 0.51 -21.77 -5.58
C TYR A 620 1.50 -20.72 -6.09
N SER A 621 2.79 -20.84 -5.77
CA SER A 621 3.82 -19.89 -6.23
C SER A 621 3.72 -19.67 -7.74
N PRO A 622 3.47 -18.42 -8.20
CA PRO A 622 3.21 -18.16 -9.61
C PRO A 622 4.34 -18.64 -10.53
N TYR A 623 5.60 -18.37 -10.16
CA TYR A 623 6.76 -18.79 -10.94
C TYR A 623 6.84 -20.32 -11.08
N ASP A 624 6.60 -21.06 -9.98
CA ASP A 624 6.69 -22.53 -9.98
C ASP A 624 5.54 -23.19 -10.78
N ASN A 625 4.38 -22.53 -10.84
CA ASN A 625 3.18 -23.05 -11.49
C ASN A 625 2.91 -22.54 -12.91
N VAL A 626 3.88 -21.87 -13.54
CA VAL A 626 3.78 -21.56 -14.97
C VAL A 626 3.71 -22.86 -15.77
N LYS A 627 2.68 -23.01 -16.60
CA LYS A 627 2.39 -24.20 -17.39
C LYS A 627 2.40 -23.87 -18.89
N ARG A 628 2.49 -24.92 -19.71
CA ARG A 628 2.26 -24.81 -21.16
C ARG A 628 0.77 -24.66 -21.41
N GLN A 629 0.27 -23.42 -21.44
CA GLN A 629 -1.14 -23.07 -21.66
C GLN A 629 -1.27 -21.67 -22.26
N ASN A 630 -2.50 -21.30 -22.64
CA ASN A 630 -2.81 -19.92 -23.01
C ASN A 630 -2.89 -19.05 -21.75
N TYR A 631 -2.32 -17.84 -21.82
CA TYR A 631 -2.39 -16.83 -20.78
C TYR A 631 -3.11 -15.57 -21.29
N PRO A 632 -3.73 -14.77 -20.41
CA PRO A 632 -4.29 -13.47 -20.79
C PRO A 632 -3.18 -12.52 -21.27
N ASN A 633 -3.58 -11.35 -21.81
CA ASN A 633 -2.61 -10.30 -22.04
C ASN A 633 -2.06 -9.81 -20.69
N MET A 634 -0.77 -9.57 -20.58
CA MET A 634 -0.13 -9.23 -19.31
C MET A 634 0.78 -8.01 -19.45
N LEU A 635 0.62 -7.07 -18.52
CA LEU A 635 1.58 -6.00 -18.24
C LEU A 635 2.14 -6.25 -16.82
N ILE A 636 3.45 -6.39 -16.73
CA ILE A 636 4.17 -6.64 -15.50
C ILE A 636 5.11 -5.46 -15.28
N THR A 637 5.10 -4.87 -14.08
CA THR A 637 6.03 -3.78 -13.74
C THR A 637 7.05 -4.21 -12.69
N ALA A 638 8.18 -3.52 -12.64
CA ALA A 638 9.24 -3.75 -11.66
C ALA A 638 9.97 -2.44 -11.33
N GLY A 639 10.58 -2.36 -10.15
CA GLY A 639 11.55 -1.32 -9.79
C GLY A 639 12.94 -1.95 -9.59
N LEU A 640 13.98 -1.40 -10.22
CA LEU A 640 15.34 -1.95 -10.09
C LEU A 640 15.87 -1.84 -8.66
N ASN A 641 15.45 -0.80 -7.93
CA ASN A 641 15.90 -0.51 -6.58
C ASN A 641 14.92 -1.01 -5.49
N ASP A 642 13.95 -1.84 -5.87
CA ASP A 642 12.91 -2.34 -4.97
C ASP A 642 13.51 -3.24 -3.86
N PRO A 643 13.44 -2.83 -2.57
CA PRO A 643 13.95 -3.61 -1.46
C PRO A 643 12.93 -4.62 -0.92
N ARG A 644 11.65 -4.51 -1.32
CA ARG A 644 10.55 -5.33 -0.79
C ARG A 644 10.25 -6.53 -1.66
N VAL A 645 10.22 -6.33 -2.97
CA VAL A 645 10.07 -7.39 -3.99
C VAL A 645 11.16 -7.21 -5.03
N GLY A 646 12.14 -8.09 -5.02
CA GLY A 646 13.28 -7.99 -5.92
C GLY A 646 12.86 -7.94 -7.39
N PHE A 647 13.44 -7.03 -8.16
CA PHE A 647 13.17 -6.84 -9.60
C PHE A 647 13.29 -8.13 -10.41
N TRP A 648 14.04 -9.10 -9.90
CA TRP A 648 14.25 -10.39 -10.55
C TRP A 648 13.02 -11.28 -10.54
N GLU A 649 12.11 -11.14 -9.58
CA GLU A 649 10.90 -11.94 -9.50
C GLU A 649 9.99 -11.72 -10.71
N PRO A 650 9.54 -10.49 -11.02
CA PRO A 650 8.81 -10.22 -12.26
C PRO A 650 9.61 -10.53 -13.52
N ALA A 651 10.94 -10.31 -13.53
CA ALA A 651 11.78 -10.60 -14.68
C ALA A 651 11.87 -12.13 -14.98
N LYS A 652 12.13 -12.93 -13.97
CA LYS A 652 12.14 -14.41 -14.07
C LYS A 652 10.78 -14.95 -14.50
N TRP A 653 9.71 -14.43 -13.87
CA TRP A 653 8.34 -14.84 -14.18
C TRP A 653 7.99 -14.55 -15.65
N THR A 654 8.32 -13.35 -16.14
CA THR A 654 8.14 -12.97 -17.55
C THR A 654 8.90 -13.89 -18.49
N ALA A 655 10.17 -14.18 -18.20
CA ALA A 655 10.99 -15.08 -19.00
C ALA A 655 10.37 -16.49 -19.10
N LYS A 656 9.93 -17.05 -17.96
CA LYS A 656 9.31 -18.39 -17.91
C LYS A 656 7.93 -18.42 -18.59
N LEU A 657 7.09 -17.41 -18.40
CA LEU A 657 5.82 -17.26 -19.11
C LEU A 657 6.05 -17.25 -20.63
N ARG A 658 7.02 -16.45 -21.10
CA ARG A 658 7.33 -16.32 -22.53
C ARG A 658 7.77 -17.63 -23.16
N ALA A 659 8.53 -18.43 -22.41
CA ALA A 659 8.98 -19.75 -22.86
C ALA A 659 7.85 -20.80 -22.93
N LEU A 660 6.80 -20.67 -22.11
CA LEU A 660 5.78 -21.70 -21.93
C LEU A 660 4.41 -21.35 -22.47
N LYS A 661 4.06 -20.06 -22.63
CA LYS A 661 2.76 -19.66 -23.17
C LYS A 661 2.54 -20.19 -24.59
N THR A 662 1.29 -20.56 -24.91
CA THR A 662 0.92 -21.16 -26.21
C THR A 662 0.05 -20.25 -27.06
N ASP A 663 -0.26 -19.07 -26.59
CA ASP A 663 -1.06 -18.03 -27.24
C ASP A 663 -0.19 -16.93 -27.85
N ASN A 664 -0.84 -15.96 -28.52
CA ASN A 664 -0.21 -14.76 -29.08
C ASN A 664 -0.58 -13.48 -28.26
N ASN A 665 -1.14 -13.62 -27.06
CA ASN A 665 -1.47 -12.48 -26.22
C ASN A 665 -0.20 -11.73 -25.80
N LEU A 666 -0.35 -10.44 -25.55
CA LEU A 666 0.77 -9.59 -25.13
C LEU A 666 1.33 -10.04 -23.78
N LEU A 667 2.66 -10.01 -23.67
CA LEU A 667 3.39 -10.18 -22.42
C LEU A 667 4.49 -9.12 -22.37
N LEU A 668 4.28 -8.11 -21.55
CA LEU A 668 5.15 -6.95 -21.42
C LEU A 668 5.74 -6.87 -20.02
N LEU A 669 7.06 -6.66 -19.95
CA LEU A 669 7.75 -6.30 -18.72
C LEU A 669 8.24 -4.86 -18.84
N LYS A 670 7.91 -4.01 -17.87
CA LYS A 670 8.40 -2.64 -17.76
C LYS A 670 9.10 -2.45 -16.43
N THR A 671 10.43 -2.30 -16.46
CA THR A 671 11.25 -2.06 -15.27
C THR A 671 11.61 -0.59 -15.16
N ASN A 672 11.25 0.06 -14.06
CA ASN A 672 11.76 1.40 -13.74
C ASN A 672 13.18 1.26 -13.21
N MET A 673 14.16 1.77 -13.97
CA MET A 673 15.59 1.61 -13.66
C MET A 673 16.08 2.55 -12.56
N ALA A 674 15.27 3.54 -12.14
CA ALA A 674 15.66 4.53 -11.14
C ALA A 674 14.81 4.45 -9.84
N ALA A 675 13.69 3.74 -9.85
CA ALA A 675 12.75 3.69 -8.73
C ALA A 675 12.81 2.36 -7.96
N GLY A 676 12.25 2.38 -6.74
CA GLY A 676 12.00 1.23 -5.89
C GLY A 676 10.55 0.73 -5.98
N HIS A 677 10.04 0.21 -4.85
CA HIS A 677 8.71 -0.41 -4.75
C HIS A 677 7.54 0.51 -5.10
N GLY A 678 7.65 1.78 -4.76
CA GLY A 678 6.61 2.79 -4.98
C GLY A 678 6.57 3.42 -6.37
N GLY A 679 7.47 3.06 -7.29
CA GLY A 679 7.56 3.68 -8.62
C GLY A 679 8.16 5.09 -8.60
N LEU A 680 7.80 5.93 -9.57
CA LEU A 680 8.28 7.31 -9.67
C LEU A 680 7.70 8.19 -8.57
N THR A 681 8.54 9.07 -8.01
CA THR A 681 8.13 10.11 -7.06
C THR A 681 7.73 11.40 -7.76
N GLY A 682 7.09 12.32 -7.00
CA GLY A 682 6.60 13.58 -7.54
C GLY A 682 5.14 13.51 -7.97
N ARG A 683 4.46 14.68 -7.94
CA ARG A 683 3.01 14.82 -8.12
C ARG A 683 2.49 14.46 -9.51
N PHE A 684 3.35 14.47 -10.53
CA PHE A 684 2.95 14.29 -11.92
C PHE A 684 3.68 13.13 -12.61
N ASP A 685 4.88 12.76 -12.15
CA ASP A 685 5.66 11.74 -12.85
C ASP A 685 5.04 10.35 -12.71
N TYR A 686 4.47 10.00 -11.54
CA TYR A 686 3.73 8.75 -11.39
C TYR A 686 2.51 8.65 -12.33
N LEU A 687 1.91 9.79 -12.74
CA LEU A 687 0.80 9.79 -13.71
C LEU A 687 1.20 9.30 -15.09
N LYS A 688 2.50 9.34 -15.42
CA LYS A 688 3.00 8.79 -16.69
C LYS A 688 2.98 7.26 -16.66
N GLU A 689 3.32 6.67 -15.50
CA GLU A 689 3.21 5.21 -15.28
C GLU A 689 1.73 4.79 -15.31
N GLU A 690 0.86 5.51 -14.63
CA GLU A 690 -0.61 5.30 -14.66
C GLU A 690 -1.18 5.43 -16.08
N ALA A 691 -0.74 6.44 -16.85
CA ALA A 691 -1.18 6.63 -18.25
C ALA A 691 -0.70 5.49 -19.16
N PHE A 692 0.48 4.95 -18.94
CA PHE A 692 0.98 3.78 -19.65
C PHE A 692 0.13 2.53 -19.34
N GLU A 693 -0.16 2.30 -18.07
CA GLU A 693 -1.01 1.20 -17.62
C GLU A 693 -2.44 1.30 -18.19
N TYR A 694 -3.06 2.48 -18.08
CA TYR A 694 -4.41 2.70 -18.63
C TYR A 694 -4.42 2.61 -20.15
N ALA A 695 -3.38 3.06 -20.84
CA ALA A 695 -3.27 2.90 -22.29
C ALA A 695 -3.13 1.42 -22.69
N PHE A 696 -2.46 0.58 -21.88
CA PHE A 696 -2.46 -0.86 -22.07
C PHE A 696 -3.86 -1.42 -21.90
N ILE A 697 -4.55 -1.12 -20.80
CA ILE A 697 -5.92 -1.59 -20.53
C ILE A 697 -6.87 -1.18 -21.66
N LEU A 698 -6.92 0.10 -22.02
CA LEU A 698 -7.80 0.64 -23.08
C LEU A 698 -7.48 0.03 -24.45
N GLY A 699 -6.18 -0.18 -24.71
CA GLY A 699 -5.69 -0.81 -25.94
C GLY A 699 -6.22 -2.23 -26.14
N LEU A 700 -6.42 -3.01 -25.06
CA LEU A 700 -7.01 -4.35 -25.13
C LEU A 700 -8.44 -4.35 -25.70
N PHE A 701 -9.13 -3.22 -25.63
CA PHE A 701 -10.49 -3.01 -26.12
C PHE A 701 -10.56 -2.15 -27.39
N GLY A 702 -9.40 -1.82 -27.97
CA GLY A 702 -9.34 -0.98 -29.18
C GLY A 702 -9.71 0.49 -28.94
N ILE A 703 -9.77 0.95 -27.69
CA ILE A 703 -10.06 2.34 -27.34
C ILE A 703 -8.77 3.15 -27.51
N ARG A 704 -8.83 4.18 -28.35
CA ARG A 704 -7.67 4.99 -28.76
C ARG A 704 -7.80 6.49 -28.42
N LYS A 705 -8.92 6.89 -27.84
CA LYS A 705 -9.21 8.28 -27.45
C LYS A 705 -9.80 8.36 -26.07
#